data_2543bc02f229bdeb0312e80eeed05f96
#
_entry.id   2543bc02f229bdeb0312e80eeed05f96
#
_cell.length_a   1.000
_cell.length_b   1.000
_cell.length_c   1.000
_cell.angle_alpha   90.00
_cell.angle_beta   90.00
_cell.angle_gamma   90.00
#
_symmetry.space_group_name_H-M   'P 1'
#
loop_
_entity.id
_entity.type
_entity.pdbx_description
1 polymer ?
#
loop_
_entity_poly.entity_id
_entity_poly.type
_entity_poly.pdbx_seq_one_letter_code
_entity_poly.pdbx_strand_id
1 'polypeptide(L)'
;MKSLWSDQDAAACVAHYGAQNVPPALALRTYSARLLGANPKLVLHGGGNTSVKLSMTDVLGDAVPVLCVKGSGWDLATIEPAGHPAVRMANLHRLRQLDRLSDEDMVNALRTNLLDNTAPTPSVEALLHAYVPHTFIDHTHALAAIAIADQPDSEALCRQIYGDEVVWVPYVMPGFELAQVVARAVEAHPLAYGVLLAKHGLFSFGDTAQASYERMIDFVTRAEDFIAARKANRTTAAASTTSDTASEALTDSASYTATPVTACVNVAGMAEVAPYLRAAMADLAPAGSPQHWILDLRCDAQALAFANGIGQTEVAQRGVATPDHVIRMKGRPLVLGAPRVGQLDAWVTGMQARMADFVVRYQAYFERNNTRVGGIKKMLDPLPRVMLIAQLGMVGVGKTAAEASVNADVMASWMAVVTDADACGTYEPVNEAHEFDMEYWSLEQAKLGKSTAKPMAGRVVLVTGAGSGIGAATARAFAAQGAELAILDLDGAAAQTVASSIGHLALALPCDVTDADSLRCAFAAVVQRFGGVDIVVSNAGVALSGGMLNLPDDVLRQSFEVNFFAHQRVAQAAVAIMKQQRLGGVLLFNVSKQAINPGPDFGAYGTSKAALLALMRQYALEHGKDGIRVNAVNADRIRSGLLNDETIAKRAKARGLSEADYMGGNLLGKEVTAQDVAQAFVVSAQLPKTTGNVITVDGGNVAAMLR
;
A
#
# COMPACT_ATOMS: atom_id res chain seq x y z
N MET A 1 23.45 -14.06 4.14
CA MET A 1 23.00 -13.35 2.89
C MET A 1 24.04 -13.59 1.79
N LYS A 2 23.70 -13.37 0.48
CA LYS A 2 24.63 -13.56 -0.65
C LYS A 2 24.77 -12.26 -1.42
N SER A 3 26.00 -11.89 -1.79
CA SER A 3 26.25 -10.75 -2.69
C SER A 3 25.61 -10.97 -4.05
N LEU A 4 25.05 -9.89 -4.61
CA LEU A 4 24.49 -9.82 -5.96
C LEU A 4 25.32 -8.91 -6.87
N TRP A 5 26.52 -8.48 -6.44
CA TRP A 5 27.40 -7.67 -7.24
C TRP A 5 27.84 -8.41 -8.51
N SER A 6 27.78 -7.72 -9.63
CA SER A 6 28.25 -8.20 -10.94
C SER A 6 29.08 -7.10 -11.60
N ASP A 7 30.34 -7.39 -11.91
CA ASP A 7 31.22 -6.43 -12.58
C ASP A 7 30.70 -6.09 -13.99
N GLN A 8 30.04 -7.03 -14.64
CA GLN A 8 29.43 -6.81 -15.96
C GLN A 8 28.28 -5.81 -15.86
N ASP A 9 27.37 -5.96 -14.88
CA ASP A 9 26.23 -5.08 -14.70
C ASP A 9 26.69 -3.70 -14.20
N ALA A 10 27.71 -3.64 -13.33
CA ALA A 10 28.32 -2.41 -12.88
C ALA A 10 28.92 -1.62 -14.07
N ALA A 11 29.66 -2.30 -14.94
CA ALA A 11 30.22 -1.68 -16.15
C ALA A 11 29.14 -1.21 -17.13
N ALA A 12 28.07 -2.01 -17.30
CA ALA A 12 26.92 -1.63 -18.13
C ALA A 12 26.19 -0.40 -17.57
N CYS A 13 26.04 -0.31 -16.25
CA CYS A 13 25.45 0.84 -15.58
C CYS A 13 26.30 2.11 -15.78
N VAL A 14 27.64 2.01 -15.66
CA VAL A 14 28.56 3.11 -15.93
C VAL A 14 28.48 3.57 -17.38
N ALA A 15 28.43 2.63 -18.34
CA ALA A 15 28.30 2.96 -19.76
C ALA A 15 26.97 3.65 -20.09
N HIS A 16 25.86 3.11 -19.51
CA HIS A 16 24.50 3.67 -19.70
C HIS A 16 24.41 5.12 -19.22
N TYR A 17 24.85 5.39 -18.00
CA TYR A 17 24.78 6.75 -17.42
C TYR A 17 25.91 7.67 -17.92
N GLY A 18 27.04 7.11 -18.33
CA GLY A 18 28.13 7.86 -18.98
C GLY A 18 27.67 8.56 -20.26
N ALA A 19 26.78 7.91 -21.04
CA ALA A 19 26.16 8.51 -22.21
C ALA A 19 25.28 9.74 -21.87
N GLN A 20 24.90 9.89 -20.59
CA GLN A 20 24.12 11.01 -20.05
C GLN A 20 24.99 12.01 -19.26
N ASN A 21 26.32 11.93 -19.38
CA ASN A 21 27.30 12.74 -18.67
C ASN A 21 27.28 12.57 -17.12
N VAL A 22 26.80 11.45 -16.61
CA VAL A 22 26.85 11.13 -15.18
C VAL A 22 28.26 10.62 -14.84
N PRO A 23 28.90 11.13 -13.76
CA PRO A 23 30.20 10.65 -13.31
C PRO A 23 30.18 9.14 -13.00
N PRO A 24 31.23 8.38 -13.37
CA PRO A 24 31.28 6.92 -13.14
C PRO A 24 31.05 6.52 -11.67
N ALA A 25 31.58 7.29 -10.71
CA ALA A 25 31.40 7.05 -9.29
C ALA A 25 29.92 7.16 -8.88
N LEU A 26 29.16 8.11 -9.42
CA LEU A 26 27.73 8.28 -9.16
C LEU A 26 26.90 7.18 -9.85
N ALA A 27 27.30 6.74 -11.04
CA ALA A 27 26.68 5.60 -11.72
C ALA A 27 26.84 4.30 -10.90
N LEU A 28 28.06 4.02 -10.39
CA LEU A 28 28.34 2.89 -9.50
C LEU A 28 27.57 3.00 -8.17
N ARG A 29 27.44 4.22 -7.62
CA ARG A 29 26.62 4.48 -6.43
C ARG A 29 25.15 4.12 -6.67
N THR A 30 24.62 4.52 -7.84
CA THR A 30 23.24 4.20 -8.23
C THR A 30 23.05 2.69 -8.37
N TYR A 31 24.00 1.98 -9.01
CA TYR A 31 23.97 0.54 -9.13
C TYR A 31 23.94 -0.17 -7.77
N SER A 32 24.90 0.14 -6.88
CA SER A 32 24.97 -0.50 -5.56
C SER A 32 23.78 -0.14 -4.66
N ALA A 33 23.25 1.08 -4.76
CA ALA A 33 22.03 1.48 -4.07
C ALA A 33 20.83 0.61 -4.46
N ARG A 34 20.68 0.32 -5.77
CA ARG A 34 19.61 -0.56 -6.27
C ARG A 34 19.76 -2.00 -5.79
N LEU A 35 20.99 -2.52 -5.68
CA LEU A 35 21.22 -3.85 -5.11
C LEU A 35 20.77 -3.94 -3.65
N LEU A 36 21.03 -2.89 -2.85
CA LEU A 36 20.57 -2.82 -1.46
C LEU A 36 19.03 -2.70 -1.40
N GLY A 37 18.46 -1.77 -2.18
CA GLY A 37 17.02 -1.51 -2.18
C GLY A 37 16.17 -2.65 -2.72
N ALA A 38 16.72 -3.51 -3.59
CA ALA A 38 16.02 -4.67 -4.13
C ALA A 38 15.80 -5.79 -3.09
N ASN A 39 16.48 -5.74 -1.93
CA ASN A 39 16.36 -6.73 -0.88
C ASN A 39 15.57 -6.17 0.31
N PRO A 40 14.31 -6.60 0.55
CA PRO A 40 13.48 -6.10 1.64
C PRO A 40 14.02 -6.45 3.04
N LYS A 41 14.97 -7.38 3.16
CA LYS A 41 15.66 -7.65 4.43
C LYS A 41 16.73 -6.61 4.76
N LEU A 42 17.14 -5.79 3.80
CA LEU A 42 18.10 -4.71 3.97
C LEU A 42 17.43 -3.35 4.11
N VAL A 43 16.46 -3.07 3.23
CA VAL A 43 15.81 -1.76 3.14
C VAL A 43 14.35 -1.92 2.73
N LEU A 44 13.46 -1.16 3.35
CA LEU A 44 12.03 -1.08 3.00
C LEU A 44 11.62 0.36 2.68
N HIS A 45 10.79 0.52 1.64
CA HIS A 45 9.94 1.70 1.36
C HIS A 45 10.56 3.08 1.66
N GLY A 46 11.68 3.35 1.06
CA GLY A 46 12.35 4.65 1.21
C GLY A 46 13.22 4.78 2.46
N GLY A 47 13.28 3.75 3.32
CA GLY A 47 14.26 3.65 4.40
C GLY A 47 15.70 3.54 3.90
N GLY A 48 16.67 3.64 4.81
CA GLY A 48 18.08 3.63 4.48
C GLY A 48 18.51 4.75 3.53
N ASN A 49 19.79 4.92 3.36
CA ASN A 49 20.34 5.88 2.40
C ASN A 49 21.77 5.51 2.01
N THR A 50 22.24 6.13 0.95
CA THR A 50 23.54 5.82 0.34
C THR A 50 24.18 7.10 -0.18
N SER A 51 25.51 7.18 -0.16
CA SER A 51 26.21 8.34 -0.69
C SER A 51 27.54 8.02 -1.37
N VAL A 52 28.01 8.98 -2.14
CA VAL A 52 29.36 9.01 -2.70
C VAL A 52 29.93 10.43 -2.64
N LYS A 53 31.20 10.56 -2.29
CA LYS A 53 31.95 11.80 -2.34
C LYS A 53 32.76 11.87 -3.64
N LEU A 54 32.62 12.95 -4.37
CA LEU A 54 33.32 13.18 -5.65
C LEU A 54 33.49 14.66 -5.92
N SER A 55 34.18 15.00 -6.98
CA SER A 55 34.30 16.38 -7.50
C SER A 55 33.34 16.53 -8.67
N MET A 56 32.56 17.61 -8.69
CA MET A 56 31.68 17.99 -9.79
C MET A 56 31.98 19.42 -10.23
N THR A 57 31.72 19.72 -11.49
CA THR A 57 31.91 21.08 -12.04
C THR A 57 30.64 21.90 -11.71
N ASP A 58 30.83 23.09 -11.14
CA ASP A 58 29.72 24.00 -10.90
C ASP A 58 29.44 24.92 -12.12
N VAL A 59 28.48 25.82 -11.97
CA VAL A 59 28.04 26.74 -13.03
C VAL A 59 29.14 27.72 -13.49
N LEU A 60 30.17 27.93 -12.66
CA LEU A 60 31.32 28.78 -12.98
C LEU A 60 32.46 28.04 -13.69
N GLY A 61 32.34 26.71 -13.80
CA GLY A 61 33.38 25.83 -14.35
C GLY A 61 34.37 25.33 -13.30
N ASP A 62 34.15 25.63 -12.02
CA ASP A 62 35.06 25.24 -10.94
C ASP A 62 34.77 23.80 -10.47
N ALA A 63 35.87 23.06 -10.19
CA ALA A 63 35.78 21.73 -9.60
C ALA A 63 35.46 21.82 -8.10
N VAL A 64 34.27 21.40 -7.70
CA VAL A 64 33.76 21.51 -6.33
C VAL A 64 33.63 20.12 -5.70
N PRO A 65 34.23 19.88 -4.52
CA PRO A 65 33.97 18.66 -3.75
C PRO A 65 32.51 18.62 -3.27
N VAL A 66 31.83 17.52 -3.61
CA VAL A 66 30.42 17.33 -3.26
C VAL A 66 30.17 15.96 -2.61
N LEU A 67 29.12 15.91 -1.80
CA LEU A 67 28.47 14.69 -1.35
C LEU A 67 27.23 14.47 -2.21
N CYS A 68 27.21 13.42 -3.02
CA CYS A 68 26.00 12.93 -3.65
C CYS A 68 25.34 11.94 -2.70
N VAL A 69 24.21 12.30 -2.09
CA VAL A 69 23.51 11.50 -1.07
C VAL A 69 22.04 11.33 -1.44
N LYS A 70 21.46 10.18 -1.10
CA LYS A 70 20.02 9.90 -1.37
C LYS A 70 19.14 11.07 -0.93
N GLY A 71 18.30 11.51 -1.85
CA GLY A 71 17.31 12.56 -1.63
C GLY A 71 15.99 12.01 -1.08
N SER A 72 15.26 12.88 -0.38
CA SER A 72 13.92 12.57 0.16
C SER A 72 12.95 12.17 -0.96
N GLY A 73 12.13 11.16 -0.70
CA GLY A 73 11.10 10.68 -1.64
C GLY A 73 11.57 9.62 -2.64
N TRP A 74 12.85 9.28 -2.69
CA TRP A 74 13.38 8.20 -3.53
C TRP A 74 13.44 6.87 -2.78
N ASP A 75 13.08 5.79 -3.47
CA ASP A 75 13.31 4.42 -3.02
C ASP A 75 14.63 3.90 -3.60
N LEU A 76 15.46 3.22 -2.78
CA LEU A 76 16.75 2.71 -3.24
C LEU A 76 16.61 1.67 -4.35
N ALA A 77 15.54 0.88 -4.37
CA ALA A 77 15.31 -0.14 -5.39
C ALA A 77 15.17 0.45 -6.81
N THR A 78 14.68 1.68 -6.92
CA THR A 78 14.39 2.34 -8.20
C THR A 78 15.13 3.67 -8.36
N ILE A 79 16.10 3.95 -7.50
CA ILE A 79 16.81 5.23 -7.50
C ILE A 79 17.57 5.46 -8.81
N GLU A 80 17.51 6.68 -9.29
CA GLU A 80 18.27 7.19 -10.44
C GLU A 80 19.41 8.12 -9.97
N PRO A 81 20.40 8.45 -10.80
CA PRO A 81 21.43 9.41 -10.43
C PRO A 81 20.88 10.74 -9.90
N ALA A 82 19.77 11.23 -10.48
CA ALA A 82 19.07 12.44 -10.02
C ALA A 82 18.50 12.30 -8.59
N GLY A 83 18.31 11.07 -8.10
CA GLY A 83 17.92 10.77 -6.73
C GLY A 83 19.05 10.94 -5.70
N HIS A 84 20.28 11.24 -6.13
CA HIS A 84 21.43 11.55 -5.27
C HIS A 84 21.84 13.02 -5.45
N PRO A 85 21.10 13.99 -4.88
CA PRO A 85 21.45 15.41 -4.95
C PRO A 85 22.88 15.66 -4.47
N ALA A 86 23.59 16.52 -5.22
CA ALA A 86 24.97 16.92 -4.91
C ALA A 86 24.97 18.11 -3.96
N VAL A 87 25.61 17.96 -2.79
CA VAL A 87 25.73 18.99 -1.74
C VAL A 87 27.18 19.39 -1.58
N ARG A 88 27.50 20.70 -1.63
CA ARG A 88 28.86 21.21 -1.45
C ARG A 88 29.43 20.86 -0.08
N MET A 89 30.56 20.17 -0.03
CA MET A 89 31.16 19.62 1.19
C MET A 89 31.73 20.69 2.13
N ALA A 90 32.30 21.77 1.58
CA ALA A 90 33.06 22.78 2.36
C ALA A 90 32.24 23.34 3.54
N ASN A 91 30.98 23.72 3.29
CA ASN A 91 30.13 24.27 4.35
C ASN A 91 29.59 23.18 5.28
N LEU A 92 29.36 21.94 4.79
CA LEU A 92 28.95 20.85 5.66
C LEU A 92 30.00 20.54 6.72
N HIS A 93 31.29 20.54 6.36
CA HIS A 93 32.39 20.37 7.33
C HIS A 93 32.46 21.51 8.35
N ARG A 94 32.13 22.75 7.95
CA ARG A 94 32.08 23.88 8.89
C ARG A 94 30.95 23.75 9.90
N LEU A 95 29.79 23.18 9.54
CA LEU A 95 28.70 22.92 10.48
C LEU A 95 29.13 22.02 11.63
N ARG A 96 30.10 21.15 11.43
CA ARG A 96 30.63 20.28 12.49
C ARG A 96 31.21 21.04 13.68
N GLN A 97 31.56 22.32 13.51
CA GLN A 97 32.12 23.18 14.58
C GLN A 97 31.03 23.75 15.48
N LEU A 98 29.76 23.59 15.14
CA LEU A 98 28.64 24.06 15.96
C LEU A 98 28.37 23.08 17.11
N ASP A 99 28.01 23.63 18.28
CA ASP A 99 27.58 22.82 19.41
C ASP A 99 26.15 22.29 19.23
N ARG A 100 25.28 23.06 18.55
CA ARG A 100 23.88 22.73 18.30
C ARG A 100 23.46 23.25 16.93
N LEU A 101 22.53 22.54 16.32
CA LEU A 101 21.89 22.94 15.07
C LEU A 101 20.43 22.46 15.11
N SER A 102 19.48 23.36 14.84
CA SER A 102 18.07 22.96 14.73
C SER A 102 17.82 22.16 13.47
N ASP A 103 16.76 21.35 13.44
CA ASP A 103 16.39 20.57 12.24
C ASP A 103 16.08 21.48 11.05
N GLU A 104 15.39 22.59 11.29
CA GLU A 104 15.08 23.59 10.27
C GLU A 104 16.34 24.22 9.68
N ASP A 105 17.29 24.60 10.54
CA ASP A 105 18.58 25.15 10.08
C ASP A 105 19.43 24.11 9.38
N MET A 106 19.41 22.86 9.85
CA MET A 106 20.11 21.75 9.20
C MET A 106 19.56 21.53 7.78
N VAL A 107 18.25 21.43 7.62
CA VAL A 107 17.62 21.26 6.28
C VAL A 107 17.89 22.47 5.41
N ASN A 108 17.80 23.68 5.96
CA ASN A 108 18.12 24.90 5.23
C ASN A 108 19.59 24.91 4.78
N ALA A 109 20.52 24.54 5.66
CA ALA A 109 21.95 24.43 5.32
C ALA A 109 22.20 23.39 4.23
N LEU A 110 21.55 22.23 4.29
CA LEU A 110 21.66 21.22 3.23
C LEU A 110 21.15 21.74 1.88
N ARG A 111 19.96 22.37 1.88
CA ARG A 111 19.33 22.90 0.65
C ARG A 111 20.09 24.08 0.04
N THR A 112 20.60 25.00 0.84
CA THR A 112 21.37 26.16 0.35
C THR A 112 22.75 25.78 -0.17
N ASN A 113 23.23 24.58 0.15
CA ASN A 113 24.47 24.02 -0.37
C ASN A 113 24.30 23.04 -1.53
N LEU A 114 23.07 22.83 -2.03
CA LEU A 114 22.84 22.07 -3.25
C LEU A 114 23.58 22.69 -4.43
N LEU A 115 24.14 21.86 -5.30
CA LEU A 115 24.72 22.29 -6.56
C LEU A 115 23.64 22.71 -7.56
N ASP A 116 22.51 22.00 -7.53
CA ASP A 116 21.28 22.30 -8.26
C ASP A 116 20.13 22.47 -7.25
N ASN A 117 19.52 23.65 -7.17
CA ASN A 117 18.45 23.98 -6.23
C ASN A 117 17.11 23.29 -6.55
N THR A 118 16.96 22.71 -7.75
CA THR A 118 15.78 21.95 -8.16
C THR A 118 15.84 20.48 -7.72
N ALA A 119 17.04 20.03 -7.28
CA ALA A 119 17.24 18.67 -6.82
C ALA A 119 16.42 18.35 -5.53
N PRO A 120 16.14 17.07 -5.28
CA PRO A 120 15.43 16.65 -4.06
C PRO A 120 16.18 17.12 -2.79
N THR A 121 15.44 17.34 -1.71
CA THR A 121 16.05 17.63 -0.40
C THR A 121 16.93 16.46 0.02
N PRO A 122 18.21 16.66 0.37
CA PRO A 122 19.11 15.61 0.84
C PRO A 122 18.55 14.90 2.09
N SER A 123 18.97 13.64 2.31
CA SER A 123 18.65 12.90 3.53
C SER A 123 18.98 13.71 4.78
N VAL A 124 18.20 13.56 5.84
CA VAL A 124 18.46 14.14 7.17
C VAL A 124 19.78 13.66 7.76
N GLU A 125 20.30 12.53 7.30
CA GLU A 125 21.59 11.96 7.70
C GLU A 125 22.77 12.40 6.80
N ALA A 126 22.54 13.33 5.88
CA ALA A 126 23.60 13.81 4.98
C ALA A 126 24.83 14.33 5.71
N LEU A 127 24.68 14.93 6.90
CA LEU A 127 25.82 15.39 7.73
C LEU A 127 26.63 14.20 8.26
N LEU A 128 26.00 13.10 8.67
CA LEU A 128 26.69 11.88 9.07
C LEU A 128 27.55 11.36 7.91
N HIS A 129 26.96 11.26 6.71
CA HIS A 129 27.69 10.85 5.53
C HIS A 129 28.83 11.82 5.16
N ALA A 130 28.65 13.12 5.37
CA ALA A 130 29.71 14.11 5.12
C ALA A 130 30.90 13.94 6.07
N TYR A 131 30.65 13.63 7.35
CA TYR A 131 31.67 13.61 8.39
C TYR A 131 32.51 12.32 8.42
N VAL A 132 31.93 11.19 8.02
CA VAL A 132 32.67 9.93 7.87
C VAL A 132 33.66 10.05 6.71
N PRO A 133 34.98 9.71 6.86
CA PRO A 133 36.00 10.05 5.89
C PRO A 133 35.98 9.25 4.57
N HIS A 134 35.27 8.13 4.50
CA HIS A 134 35.22 7.23 3.34
C HIS A 134 34.43 7.80 2.16
N THR A 135 34.76 7.32 0.94
CA THR A 135 34.16 7.78 -0.32
C THR A 135 32.73 7.29 -0.50
N PHE A 136 32.48 6.00 -0.30
CA PHE A 136 31.18 5.36 -0.42
C PHE A 136 30.66 4.98 0.96
N ILE A 137 29.41 5.32 1.25
CA ILE A 137 28.75 5.03 2.52
C ILE A 137 27.37 4.48 2.23
N ASP A 138 27.09 3.34 2.84
CA ASP A 138 25.78 2.66 2.81
C ASP A 138 25.17 2.65 4.20
N HIS A 139 23.89 2.93 4.29
CA HIS A 139 23.09 2.81 5.49
C HIS A 139 21.84 1.98 5.21
N THR A 140 21.61 0.96 6.01
CA THR A 140 20.46 0.07 5.91
C THR A 140 19.79 -0.15 7.26
N HIS A 141 18.51 -0.46 7.20
CA HIS A 141 17.75 -0.98 8.34
C HIS A 141 17.63 -2.52 8.23
N ALA A 142 18.78 -3.17 8.06
CA ALA A 142 18.85 -4.62 7.86
C ALA A 142 18.27 -5.38 9.06
N LEU A 143 17.27 -6.26 8.82
CA LEU A 143 16.47 -6.89 9.88
C LEU A 143 17.33 -7.63 10.90
N ALA A 144 18.34 -8.39 10.45
CA ALA A 144 19.24 -9.12 11.33
C ALA A 144 20.11 -8.18 12.19
N ALA A 145 20.59 -7.07 11.60
CA ALA A 145 21.37 -6.08 12.33
C ALA A 145 20.52 -5.35 13.38
N ILE A 146 19.27 -5.01 13.05
CA ILE A 146 18.32 -4.40 14.00
C ILE A 146 18.00 -5.37 15.14
N ALA A 147 17.78 -6.67 14.85
CA ALA A 147 17.52 -7.67 15.89
C ALA A 147 18.67 -7.78 16.91
N ILE A 148 19.91 -7.50 16.50
CA ILE A 148 21.08 -7.39 17.39
C ILE A 148 21.12 -6.02 18.08
N ALA A 149 20.80 -4.94 17.36
CA ALA A 149 20.84 -3.57 17.87
C ALA A 149 19.76 -3.27 18.93
N ASP A 150 18.64 -4.03 18.88
CA ASP A 150 17.48 -3.89 19.76
C ASP A 150 17.54 -4.86 20.94
N GLN A 151 18.72 -5.04 21.51
CA GLN A 151 18.99 -5.85 22.71
C GLN A 151 19.53 -4.95 23.84
N PRO A 152 19.28 -5.30 25.11
CA PRO A 152 19.87 -4.58 26.25
C PRO A 152 21.41 -4.63 26.24
N ASP A 153 21.98 -5.71 25.74
CA ASP A 153 23.43 -5.98 25.65
C ASP A 153 23.99 -5.82 24.23
N SER A 154 23.32 -5.03 23.40
CA SER A 154 23.67 -4.84 21.97
C SER A 154 25.12 -4.41 21.72
N GLU A 155 25.75 -3.67 22.64
CA GLU A 155 27.18 -3.33 22.56
C GLU A 155 28.08 -4.59 22.65
N ALA A 156 27.81 -5.46 23.62
CA ALA A 156 28.55 -6.69 23.78
C ALA A 156 28.35 -7.66 22.62
N LEU A 157 27.12 -7.74 22.11
CA LEU A 157 26.79 -8.53 20.91
C LEU A 157 27.48 -7.98 19.66
N CYS A 158 27.51 -6.66 19.47
CA CYS A 158 28.23 -6.02 18.37
C CYS A 158 29.70 -6.42 18.38
N ARG A 159 30.36 -6.32 19.55
CA ARG A 159 31.77 -6.71 19.71
C ARG A 159 31.98 -8.21 19.46
N GLN A 160 31.07 -9.07 19.92
CA GLN A 160 31.13 -10.52 19.71
C GLN A 160 31.03 -10.90 18.23
N ILE A 161 30.16 -10.23 17.47
CA ILE A 161 29.85 -10.57 16.06
C ILE A 161 30.89 -9.97 15.12
N TYR A 162 31.28 -8.71 15.35
CA TYR A 162 32.04 -7.93 14.39
C TYR A 162 33.47 -7.57 14.82
N GLY A 163 33.81 -7.78 16.10
CA GLY A 163 35.10 -7.35 16.65
C GLY A 163 35.27 -5.85 16.56
N ASP A 164 36.45 -5.41 16.07
CA ASP A 164 36.79 -4.00 15.91
C ASP A 164 36.39 -3.44 14.54
N GLU A 165 35.79 -4.24 13.65
CA GLU A 165 35.40 -3.81 12.30
C GLU A 165 34.12 -2.94 12.29
N VAL A 166 33.27 -3.05 13.32
CA VAL A 166 32.04 -2.29 13.46
C VAL A 166 31.99 -1.63 14.84
N VAL A 167 31.84 -0.32 14.86
CA VAL A 167 31.69 0.46 16.09
C VAL A 167 30.22 0.48 16.51
N TRP A 168 29.97 0.15 17.77
CA TRP A 168 28.64 0.34 18.35
C TRP A 168 28.47 1.80 18.81
N VAL A 169 27.29 2.37 18.53
CA VAL A 169 26.89 3.71 18.97
C VAL A 169 25.54 3.61 19.69
N PRO A 170 25.38 4.17 20.90
CA PRO A 170 24.11 4.17 21.60
C PRO A 170 23.03 4.90 20.82
N TYR A 171 21.76 4.66 21.17
CA TYR A 171 20.66 5.37 20.53
C TYR A 171 20.79 6.88 20.70
N VAL A 172 20.83 7.58 19.59
CA VAL A 172 20.71 9.04 19.49
C VAL A 172 19.68 9.34 18.39
N MET A 173 18.81 10.30 18.62
CA MET A 173 17.82 10.69 17.62
C MET A 173 18.52 11.10 16.30
N PRO A 174 18.05 10.65 15.13
CA PRO A 174 18.62 11.04 13.85
C PRO A 174 18.68 12.56 13.67
N GLY A 175 19.77 13.04 13.05
CA GLY A 175 19.98 14.46 12.80
C GLY A 175 21.41 14.92 13.14
N PHE A 176 21.56 16.18 13.51
CA PHE A 176 22.86 16.79 13.74
C PHE A 176 23.64 16.13 14.87
N GLU A 177 23.01 15.84 15.99
CA GLU A 177 23.65 15.25 17.16
C GLU A 177 24.19 13.84 16.85
N LEU A 178 23.39 13.01 16.16
CA LEU A 178 23.82 11.68 15.72
C LEU A 178 25.04 11.77 14.79
N ALA A 179 25.05 12.73 13.84
CA ALA A 179 26.18 12.93 12.94
C ALA A 179 27.47 13.26 13.70
N GLN A 180 27.39 14.06 14.76
CA GLN A 180 28.51 14.41 15.63
C GLN A 180 29.04 13.20 16.42
N VAL A 181 28.11 12.40 17.00
CA VAL A 181 28.46 11.23 17.82
C VAL A 181 29.14 10.17 16.95
N VAL A 182 28.57 9.87 15.76
CA VAL A 182 29.14 8.90 14.82
C VAL A 182 30.52 9.35 14.30
N ALA A 183 30.65 10.63 13.98
CA ALA A 183 31.96 11.15 13.51
C ALA A 183 33.07 10.92 14.56
N ARG A 184 32.80 11.24 15.83
CA ARG A 184 33.76 11.01 16.93
C ARG A 184 34.03 9.52 17.13
N ALA A 185 33.01 8.67 17.04
CA ALA A 185 33.16 7.23 17.22
C ALA A 185 34.04 6.61 16.12
N VAL A 186 33.84 6.99 14.86
CA VAL A 186 34.67 6.53 13.73
C VAL A 186 36.11 7.04 13.83
N GLU A 187 36.32 8.28 14.24
CA GLU A 187 37.68 8.83 14.45
C GLU A 187 38.45 8.12 15.57
N ALA A 188 37.75 7.70 16.62
CA ALA A 188 38.34 6.92 17.72
C ALA A 188 38.68 5.48 17.29
N HIS A 189 38.07 4.96 16.22
CA HIS A 189 38.24 3.57 15.75
C HIS A 189 38.62 3.54 14.26
N PRO A 190 39.85 3.94 13.90
CA PRO A 190 40.27 4.11 12.50
C PRO A 190 40.33 2.81 11.69
N LEU A 191 40.22 1.65 12.33
CA LEU A 191 40.16 0.34 11.69
C LEU A 191 38.72 -0.13 11.40
N ALA A 192 37.71 0.63 11.84
CA ALA A 192 36.32 0.27 11.62
C ALA A 192 35.88 0.64 10.20
N TYR A 193 35.12 -0.27 9.61
CA TYR A 193 34.49 -0.12 8.30
C TYR A 193 32.96 -0.10 8.36
N GLY A 194 32.40 -0.08 9.57
CA GLY A 194 30.97 0.01 9.81
C GLY A 194 30.63 0.62 11.17
N VAL A 195 29.36 0.98 11.33
CA VAL A 195 28.78 1.45 12.60
C VAL A 195 27.44 0.77 12.80
N LEU A 196 27.23 0.14 13.95
CA LEU A 196 25.93 -0.35 14.40
C LEU A 196 25.32 0.70 15.34
N LEU A 197 24.23 1.31 14.89
CA LEU A 197 23.44 2.24 15.70
C LEU A 197 22.40 1.45 16.50
N ALA A 198 22.44 1.52 17.82
CA ALA A 198 21.43 0.92 18.66
C ALA A 198 20.04 1.44 18.29
N LYS A 199 19.07 0.52 18.11
CA LYS A 199 17.65 0.84 17.81
C LYS A 199 17.43 1.70 16.56
N HIS A 200 18.33 1.55 15.56
CA HIS A 200 18.25 2.31 14.32
C HIS A 200 18.68 1.51 13.10
N GLY A 201 19.94 1.13 12.97
CA GLY A 201 20.42 0.44 11.78
C GLY A 201 21.94 0.28 11.70
N LEU A 202 22.40 -0.09 10.50
CA LEU A 202 23.79 -0.43 10.21
C LEU A 202 24.36 0.44 9.09
N PHE A 203 25.59 0.92 9.28
CA PHE A 203 26.40 1.58 8.26
C PHE A 203 27.57 0.73 7.82
N SER A 204 27.93 0.78 6.55
CA SER A 204 29.19 0.29 6.01
C SER A 204 29.88 1.35 5.18
N PHE A 205 31.21 1.29 5.11
CA PHE A 205 32.05 2.27 4.43
C PHE A 205 33.02 1.62 3.48
N GLY A 206 33.41 2.31 2.41
CA GLY A 206 34.41 1.85 1.46
C GLY A 206 34.94 2.96 0.57
N ASP A 207 36.12 2.73 -0.03
CA ASP A 207 36.69 3.62 -1.01
C ASP A 207 36.16 3.35 -2.43
N THR A 208 35.48 2.19 -2.61
CA THR A 208 34.74 1.84 -3.83
C THR A 208 33.32 1.45 -3.49
N ALA A 209 32.40 1.57 -4.47
CA ALA A 209 31.01 1.16 -4.32
C ALA A 209 30.90 -0.33 -3.97
N GLN A 210 31.71 -1.18 -4.62
CA GLN A 210 31.76 -2.61 -4.35
C GLN A 210 32.20 -2.89 -2.92
N ALA A 211 33.28 -2.29 -2.45
CA ALA A 211 33.80 -2.54 -1.10
C ALA A 211 32.79 -2.15 -0.01
N SER A 212 32.08 -1.01 -0.17
CA SER A 212 31.04 -0.60 0.77
C SER A 212 29.86 -1.59 0.75
N TYR A 213 29.38 -1.97 -0.43
CA TYR A 213 28.29 -2.93 -0.61
C TYR A 213 28.65 -4.32 -0.05
N GLU A 214 29.80 -4.88 -0.40
CA GLU A 214 30.21 -6.21 0.06
C GLU A 214 30.38 -6.26 1.58
N ARG A 215 30.87 -5.18 2.21
CA ARG A 215 30.92 -5.08 3.67
C ARG A 215 29.53 -5.08 4.30
N MET A 216 28.56 -4.37 3.70
CA MET A 216 27.19 -4.41 4.18
C MET A 216 26.65 -5.83 4.15
N ILE A 217 26.86 -6.56 3.05
CA ILE A 217 26.42 -7.96 2.90
C ILE A 217 27.12 -8.86 3.90
N ASP A 218 28.42 -8.70 4.11
CA ASP A 218 29.19 -9.47 5.10
C ASP A 218 28.67 -9.24 6.52
N PHE A 219 28.54 -7.98 6.93
CA PHE A 219 28.06 -7.64 8.28
C PHE A 219 26.64 -8.19 8.55
N VAL A 220 25.75 -8.06 7.58
CA VAL A 220 24.39 -8.62 7.71
C VAL A 220 24.43 -10.15 7.74
N THR A 221 25.29 -10.80 6.93
CA THR A 221 25.43 -12.26 6.96
C THR A 221 25.91 -12.76 8.32
N ARG A 222 26.91 -12.11 8.90
CA ARG A 222 27.42 -12.46 10.24
C ARG A 222 26.34 -12.33 11.33
N ALA A 223 25.46 -11.32 11.23
CA ALA A 223 24.31 -11.21 12.11
C ALA A 223 23.28 -12.34 11.88
N GLU A 224 22.95 -12.65 10.60
CA GLU A 224 22.06 -13.76 10.24
C GLU A 224 22.59 -15.10 10.79
N ASP A 225 23.90 -15.38 10.64
CA ASP A 225 24.55 -16.61 11.10
C ASP A 225 24.53 -16.69 12.63
N PHE A 226 24.79 -15.60 13.32
CA PHE A 226 24.71 -15.52 14.78
C PHE A 226 23.29 -15.84 15.28
N ILE A 227 22.26 -15.21 14.69
CA ILE A 227 20.85 -15.44 15.02
C ILE A 227 20.48 -16.91 14.77
N ALA A 228 20.89 -17.47 13.62
CA ALA A 228 20.62 -18.86 13.27
C ALA A 228 21.25 -19.84 14.28
N ALA A 229 22.49 -19.60 14.70
CA ALA A 229 23.16 -20.41 15.72
C ALA A 229 22.44 -20.35 17.08
N ARG A 230 21.96 -19.15 17.49
CA ARG A 230 21.18 -19.00 18.74
C ARG A 230 19.84 -19.75 18.68
N LYS A 231 19.12 -19.66 17.55
CA LYS A 231 17.88 -20.40 17.33
C LYS A 231 18.09 -21.93 17.42
N ALA A 232 19.13 -22.45 16.77
CA ALA A 232 19.45 -23.87 16.79
C ALA A 232 19.75 -24.38 18.22
N ASN A 233 20.51 -23.61 19.00
CA ASN A 233 20.85 -23.98 20.38
C ASN A 233 19.61 -24.00 21.31
N ARG A 234 18.65 -23.06 21.12
CA ARG A 234 17.38 -23.07 21.88
C ARG A 234 16.51 -24.26 21.55
N THR A 235 16.45 -24.66 20.28
CA THR A 235 15.66 -25.82 19.84
C THR A 235 16.22 -27.12 20.43
N THR A 236 17.55 -27.27 20.48
CA THR A 236 18.20 -28.41 21.09
C THR A 236 18.03 -28.46 22.62
N ALA A 237 18.08 -27.32 23.30
CA ALA A 237 17.84 -27.24 24.73
C ALA A 237 16.38 -27.60 25.09
N ALA A 238 15.40 -27.10 24.30
CA ALA A 238 13.98 -27.43 24.47
C ALA A 238 13.70 -28.94 24.25
N ALA A 239 14.37 -29.56 23.28
CA ALA A 239 14.23 -30.99 22.99
C ALA A 239 14.85 -31.88 24.10
N SER A 240 15.87 -31.41 24.79
CA SER A 240 16.52 -32.13 25.90
C SER A 240 15.76 -32.04 27.22
N THR A 241 14.87 -31.04 27.40
CA THR A 241 14.08 -30.86 28.64
C THR A 241 12.72 -31.55 28.61
N THR A 242 12.31 -32.18 27.50
CA THR A 242 11.03 -32.92 27.40
C THR A 242 11.08 -34.34 27.92
N SER A 243 12.18 -34.80 28.60
CA SER A 243 12.32 -36.16 29.11
C SER A 243 12.08 -36.31 30.62
N ASP A 244 11.77 -35.27 31.41
CA ASP A 244 11.29 -35.50 32.79
C ASP A 244 10.56 -34.24 33.36
N THR A 245 9.39 -34.56 33.97
CA THR A 245 8.59 -33.74 34.89
C THR A 245 7.88 -32.50 34.33
N ALA A 246 6.62 -32.69 34.05
CA ALA A 246 5.61 -31.63 34.14
C ALA A 246 5.43 -31.23 35.61
N SER A 247 5.94 -30.10 36.04
CA SER A 247 5.47 -29.29 37.19
C SER A 247 6.31 -28.03 37.38
N GLU A 248 5.61 -26.90 37.38
CA GLU A 248 5.95 -25.64 38.04
C GLU A 248 7.34 -25.01 37.84
N ALA A 249 7.39 -24.03 36.91
CA ALA A 249 8.05 -22.74 37.13
C ALA A 249 7.68 -21.75 36.01
N LEU A 250 6.57 -21.06 36.15
CA LEU A 250 6.31 -19.77 35.47
C LEU A 250 7.07 -18.71 36.26
N THR A 251 8.30 -18.40 35.88
CA THR A 251 9.01 -17.20 36.33
C THR A 251 9.45 -16.37 35.15
N ASP A 252 8.84 -15.19 35.07
CA ASP A 252 9.28 -13.93 34.48
C ASP A 252 10.38 -13.98 33.39
N SER A 253 9.98 -14.30 32.18
CA SER A 253 10.33 -13.62 30.92
C SER A 253 9.48 -14.23 29.81
N ALA A 254 8.42 -13.54 29.39
CA ALA A 254 7.55 -14.01 28.30
C ALA A 254 8.32 -13.99 26.97
N SER A 255 9.07 -15.06 26.70
CA SER A 255 9.70 -15.28 25.41
C SER A 255 8.62 -15.71 24.41
N TYR A 256 8.55 -15.02 23.27
CA TYR A 256 7.69 -15.41 22.16
C TYR A 256 8.04 -16.80 21.64
N THR A 257 7.06 -17.69 21.57
CA THR A 257 7.20 -19.01 20.97
C THR A 257 6.20 -19.16 19.83
N ALA A 258 6.71 -19.27 18.59
CA ALA A 258 5.87 -19.52 17.42
C ALA A 258 5.14 -20.87 17.55
N THR A 259 3.82 -20.86 17.51
CA THR A 259 3.01 -22.07 17.56
C THR A 259 2.81 -22.63 16.15
N PRO A 260 2.99 -23.94 15.89
CA PRO A 260 2.65 -24.54 14.60
C PRO A 260 1.18 -24.25 14.24
N VAL A 261 0.96 -23.84 12.99
CA VAL A 261 -0.38 -23.53 12.48
C VAL A 261 -1.19 -24.83 12.40
N THR A 262 -2.05 -25.07 13.36
CA THR A 262 -3.12 -26.06 13.23
C THR A 262 -4.21 -25.45 12.33
N ALA A 263 -4.76 -26.24 11.39
CA ALA A 263 -5.80 -25.79 10.47
C ALA A 263 -6.92 -25.02 11.21
N CYS A 264 -7.27 -23.85 10.69
CA CYS A 264 -8.30 -22.96 11.23
C CYS A 264 -9.68 -23.60 11.07
N VAL A 265 -10.12 -24.39 12.04
CA VAL A 265 -11.48 -24.97 12.05
C VAL A 265 -12.41 -23.99 12.77
N ASN A 266 -13.53 -23.64 12.12
CA ASN A 266 -14.57 -22.74 12.64
C ASN A 266 -14.15 -21.26 12.85
N VAL A 267 -13.29 -20.71 11.98
CA VAL A 267 -12.95 -19.28 11.97
C VAL A 267 -13.58 -18.60 10.76
N ALA A 268 -14.25 -17.48 11.00
CA ALA A 268 -14.77 -16.63 9.92
C ALA A 268 -13.62 -15.99 9.14
N GLY A 269 -13.71 -16.01 7.81
CA GLY A 269 -12.67 -15.50 6.94
C GLY A 269 -12.60 -13.97 6.88
N MET A 270 -11.53 -13.43 6.29
CA MET A 270 -11.38 -11.98 6.13
C MET A 270 -12.54 -11.36 5.34
N ALA A 271 -13.08 -12.06 4.34
CA ALA A 271 -14.24 -11.59 3.58
C ALA A 271 -15.50 -11.34 4.45
N GLU A 272 -15.62 -12.02 5.59
CA GLU A 272 -16.73 -11.88 6.52
C GLU A 272 -16.48 -10.78 7.56
N VAL A 273 -15.23 -10.53 7.96
CA VAL A 273 -14.89 -9.62 9.07
C VAL A 273 -14.45 -8.23 8.63
N ALA A 274 -13.82 -8.10 7.46
CA ALA A 274 -13.26 -6.84 6.98
C ALA A 274 -14.27 -5.68 6.86
N PRO A 275 -15.51 -5.91 6.39
CA PRO A 275 -16.52 -4.85 6.36
C PRO A 275 -16.80 -4.23 7.74
N TYR A 276 -16.80 -5.03 8.80
CA TYR A 276 -16.98 -4.56 10.16
C TYR A 276 -15.77 -3.80 10.71
N LEU A 277 -14.54 -4.20 10.31
CA LEU A 277 -13.32 -3.45 10.65
C LEU A 277 -13.37 -2.06 10.05
N ARG A 278 -13.75 -1.94 8.76
CA ARG A 278 -13.90 -0.63 8.09
C ARG A 278 -14.96 0.23 8.76
N ALA A 279 -16.12 -0.36 9.13
CA ALA A 279 -17.18 0.32 9.86
C ALA A 279 -16.69 0.87 11.19
N ALA A 280 -16.01 0.06 12.00
CA ALA A 280 -15.52 0.48 13.31
C ALA A 280 -14.45 1.59 13.21
N MET A 281 -13.60 1.53 12.20
CA MET A 281 -12.63 2.60 11.93
C MET A 281 -13.32 3.91 11.54
N ALA A 282 -14.35 3.86 10.72
CA ALA A 282 -15.08 5.05 10.31
C ALA A 282 -15.87 5.69 11.48
N ASP A 283 -16.47 4.86 12.35
CA ASP A 283 -17.18 5.32 13.55
C ASP A 283 -16.26 6.08 14.52
N LEU A 284 -14.97 5.71 14.58
CA LEU A 284 -13.98 6.29 15.48
C LEU A 284 -13.11 7.37 14.82
N ALA A 285 -13.24 7.57 13.50
CA ALA A 285 -12.46 8.55 12.76
C ALA A 285 -12.79 9.98 13.23
N PRO A 286 -11.78 10.82 13.52
CA PRO A 286 -12.01 12.22 13.83
C PRO A 286 -12.76 12.95 12.71
N ALA A 287 -13.52 13.99 13.06
CA ALA A 287 -14.22 14.81 12.08
C ALA A 287 -13.25 15.39 11.04
N GLY A 288 -13.58 15.23 9.75
CA GLY A 288 -12.72 15.65 8.64
C GLY A 288 -11.61 14.65 8.25
N SER A 289 -11.47 13.54 8.97
CA SER A 289 -10.56 12.44 8.61
C SER A 289 -11.15 11.56 7.49
N PRO A 290 -10.31 10.79 6.76
CA PRO A 290 -10.79 9.79 5.81
C PRO A 290 -11.76 8.80 6.48
N GLN A 291 -12.88 8.51 5.81
CA GLN A 291 -13.88 7.55 6.29
C GLN A 291 -13.69 6.16 5.65
N HIS A 292 -12.99 6.11 4.52
CA HIS A 292 -12.76 4.88 3.77
C HIS A 292 -11.30 4.46 3.92
N TRP A 293 -11.12 3.22 4.37
CA TRP A 293 -9.82 2.61 4.58
C TRP A 293 -9.69 1.36 3.74
N ILE A 294 -8.51 1.12 3.21
CA ILE A 294 -8.14 -0.11 2.52
C ILE A 294 -7.41 -1.01 3.51
N LEU A 295 -7.72 -2.30 3.45
CA LEU A 295 -7.14 -3.32 4.31
C LEU A 295 -6.34 -4.30 3.44
N ASP A 296 -5.08 -4.57 3.81
CA ASP A 296 -4.22 -5.57 3.16
C ASP A 296 -3.95 -6.73 4.13
N LEU A 297 -4.60 -7.88 3.89
CA LEU A 297 -4.41 -9.08 4.70
C LEU A 297 -3.17 -9.84 4.27
N ARG A 298 -2.33 -10.21 5.24
CA ARG A 298 -1.24 -11.16 5.10
C ARG A 298 -1.48 -12.37 6.01
N CYS A 299 -1.53 -13.55 5.41
CA CYS A 299 -1.80 -14.83 6.10
C CYS A 299 -0.74 -15.89 5.77
N ASP A 300 0.49 -15.45 5.46
CA ASP A 300 1.62 -16.36 5.31
C ASP A 300 1.99 -17.02 6.63
N ALA A 301 2.87 -18.01 6.57
CA ALA A 301 3.25 -18.82 7.74
C ALA A 301 3.84 -17.97 8.88
N GLN A 302 4.59 -16.90 8.57
CA GLN A 302 5.17 -16.01 9.57
C GLN A 302 4.09 -15.17 10.25
N ALA A 303 3.19 -14.56 9.49
CA ALA A 303 2.09 -13.76 10.01
C ALA A 303 1.16 -14.59 10.90
N LEU A 304 0.80 -15.80 10.46
CA LEU A 304 -0.04 -16.71 11.25
C LEU A 304 0.67 -17.22 12.50
N ALA A 305 1.94 -17.60 12.41
CA ALA A 305 2.71 -18.04 13.57
C ALA A 305 2.83 -16.93 14.61
N PHE A 306 3.09 -15.69 14.19
CA PHE A 306 3.16 -14.54 15.08
C PHE A 306 1.80 -14.22 15.71
N ALA A 307 0.72 -14.18 14.92
CA ALA A 307 -0.63 -13.87 15.39
C ALA A 307 -1.19 -14.92 16.39
N ASN A 308 -0.69 -16.16 16.33
CA ASN A 308 -1.10 -17.28 17.20
C ASN A 308 -0.12 -17.61 18.32
N GLY A 309 1.04 -16.94 18.37
CA GLY A 309 2.11 -17.24 19.33
C GLY A 309 1.71 -17.01 20.79
N ILE A 310 2.28 -17.79 21.68
CA ILE A 310 2.15 -17.60 23.13
C ILE A 310 2.84 -16.28 23.50
N GLY A 311 2.21 -15.44 24.32
CA GLY A 311 2.74 -14.13 24.68
C GLY A 311 2.58 -13.05 23.62
N GLN A 312 1.96 -13.34 22.47
CA GLN A 312 1.78 -12.43 21.34
C GLN A 312 1.20 -11.07 21.76
N THR A 313 0.20 -11.04 22.64
CA THR A 313 -0.40 -9.78 23.09
C THR A 313 0.58 -8.90 23.84
N GLU A 314 1.43 -9.49 24.68
CA GLU A 314 2.46 -8.79 25.46
C GLU A 314 3.59 -8.29 24.55
N VAL A 315 4.11 -9.15 23.69
CA VAL A 315 5.14 -8.80 22.70
C VAL A 315 4.68 -7.67 21.78
N ALA A 316 3.44 -7.74 21.30
CA ALA A 316 2.85 -6.70 20.45
C ALA A 316 2.69 -5.32 21.15
N GLN A 317 2.79 -5.26 22.48
CA GLN A 317 2.74 -4.01 23.24
C GLN A 317 4.11 -3.44 23.60
N ARG A 318 5.23 -4.10 23.24
CA ARG A 318 6.57 -3.62 23.60
C ARG A 318 6.98 -2.35 22.87
N GLY A 319 6.58 -2.14 21.63
CA GLY A 319 6.92 -0.96 20.83
C GLY A 319 7.66 -1.31 19.53
N VAL A 320 8.12 -0.30 18.83
CA VAL A 320 8.70 -0.41 17.48
C VAL A 320 10.22 -0.50 17.49
N ALA A 321 10.78 -1.10 16.42
CA ALA A 321 12.20 -1.39 16.28
C ALA A 321 13.03 -0.21 15.75
N THR A 322 12.45 0.63 14.89
CA THR A 322 13.16 1.73 14.23
C THR A 322 12.23 2.93 13.98
N PRO A 323 12.79 4.12 13.64
CA PRO A 323 12.01 5.27 13.22
C PRO A 323 11.00 4.98 12.10
N ASP A 324 11.38 4.20 11.09
CA ASP A 324 10.50 3.88 9.96
C ASP A 324 9.24 3.12 10.40
N HIS A 325 9.33 2.29 11.45
CA HIS A 325 8.19 1.57 11.98
C HIS A 325 7.17 2.52 12.62
N VAL A 326 7.62 3.48 13.44
CA VAL A 326 6.69 4.35 14.19
C VAL A 326 5.83 5.21 13.27
N ILE A 327 6.39 5.77 12.20
CA ILE A 327 5.65 6.66 11.29
C ILE A 327 4.65 5.90 10.41
N ARG A 328 4.84 4.58 10.22
CA ARG A 328 4.02 3.74 9.35
C ARG A 328 2.99 2.92 10.12
N MET A 329 3.39 2.26 11.21
CA MET A 329 2.52 1.37 11.96
C MET A 329 2.05 1.93 13.30
N LYS A 330 2.46 3.15 13.64
CA LYS A 330 2.38 3.73 15.00
C LYS A 330 3.18 2.89 16.01
N GLY A 331 3.12 3.21 17.27
CA GLY A 331 3.92 2.52 18.27
C GLY A 331 3.58 1.04 18.46
N ARG A 332 2.33 0.63 18.17
CA ARG A 332 1.85 -0.72 18.49
C ARG A 332 0.75 -1.18 17.54
N PRO A 333 0.64 -2.48 17.21
CA PRO A 333 -0.50 -3.03 16.49
C PRO A 333 -1.75 -3.14 17.39
N LEU A 334 -2.94 -3.09 16.77
CA LEU A 334 -4.17 -3.52 17.40
C LEU A 334 -4.24 -5.05 17.39
N VAL A 335 -4.42 -5.67 18.55
CA VAL A 335 -4.52 -7.12 18.71
C VAL A 335 -5.97 -7.55 18.91
N LEU A 336 -6.44 -8.47 18.08
CA LEU A 336 -7.80 -8.99 18.09
C LEU A 336 -7.81 -10.52 18.23
N GLY A 337 -8.81 -11.06 18.94
CA GLY A 337 -9.04 -12.50 19.04
C GLY A 337 -9.55 -13.11 17.73
N ALA A 338 -9.58 -14.44 17.65
CA ALA A 338 -10.06 -15.15 16.47
C ALA A 338 -11.58 -14.95 16.27
N PRO A 339 -12.05 -14.60 15.07
CA PRO A 339 -13.47 -14.50 14.74
C PRO A 339 -14.05 -15.90 14.54
N ARG A 340 -14.84 -16.40 15.51
CA ARG A 340 -15.42 -17.74 15.43
C ARG A 340 -16.71 -17.75 14.63
N VAL A 341 -16.87 -18.71 13.73
CA VAL A 341 -18.14 -18.96 13.01
C VAL A 341 -19.28 -19.18 14.02
N GLY A 342 -20.41 -18.53 13.79
CA GLY A 342 -21.56 -18.56 14.72
C GLY A 342 -21.46 -17.64 15.94
N GLN A 343 -20.34 -16.93 16.13
CA GLN A 343 -20.13 -15.96 17.21
C GLN A 343 -19.65 -14.59 16.67
N LEU A 344 -19.96 -14.30 15.41
CA LEU A 344 -19.45 -13.11 14.74
C LEU A 344 -19.94 -11.81 15.39
N ASP A 345 -21.21 -11.74 15.83
CA ASP A 345 -21.74 -10.54 16.50
C ASP A 345 -21.01 -10.22 17.82
N ALA A 346 -20.72 -11.26 18.61
CA ALA A 346 -19.94 -11.12 19.85
C ALA A 346 -18.51 -10.68 19.55
N TRP A 347 -17.90 -11.24 18.50
CA TRP A 347 -16.57 -10.84 18.06
C TRP A 347 -16.56 -9.38 17.58
N VAL A 348 -17.53 -8.95 16.78
CA VAL A 348 -17.67 -7.56 16.31
C VAL A 348 -17.78 -6.60 17.50
N THR A 349 -18.60 -6.91 18.48
CA THR A 349 -18.73 -6.10 19.70
C THR A 349 -17.39 -5.98 20.45
N GLY A 350 -16.69 -7.09 20.63
CA GLY A 350 -15.37 -7.13 21.26
C GLY A 350 -14.29 -6.38 20.47
N MET A 351 -14.32 -6.49 19.15
CA MET A 351 -13.42 -5.78 18.23
C MET A 351 -13.65 -4.27 18.31
N GLN A 352 -14.89 -3.80 18.31
CA GLN A 352 -15.22 -2.37 18.45
C GLN A 352 -14.72 -1.81 19.78
N ALA A 353 -14.91 -2.54 20.87
CA ALA A 353 -14.42 -2.13 22.19
C ALA A 353 -12.87 -2.03 22.22
N ARG A 354 -12.16 -3.00 21.65
CA ARG A 354 -10.67 -2.98 21.58
C ARG A 354 -10.16 -1.87 20.69
N MET A 355 -10.84 -1.56 19.59
CA MET A 355 -10.46 -0.45 18.71
C MET A 355 -10.68 0.90 19.39
N ALA A 356 -11.78 1.07 20.14
CA ALA A 356 -12.02 2.25 20.94
C ALA A 356 -10.95 2.43 22.05
N ASP A 357 -10.59 1.34 22.74
CA ASP A 357 -9.52 1.33 23.74
C ASP A 357 -8.15 1.70 23.14
N PHE A 358 -7.86 1.21 21.94
CA PHE A 358 -6.65 1.61 21.20
C PHE A 358 -6.60 3.13 20.97
N VAL A 359 -7.71 3.71 20.52
CA VAL A 359 -7.82 5.17 20.32
C VAL A 359 -7.58 5.94 21.63
N VAL A 360 -8.21 5.52 22.72
CA VAL A 360 -8.04 6.14 24.05
C VAL A 360 -6.58 6.06 24.52
N ARG A 361 -5.95 4.89 24.35
CA ARG A 361 -4.53 4.72 24.72
C ARG A 361 -3.60 5.59 23.88
N TYR A 362 -3.86 5.72 22.59
CA TYR A 362 -3.08 6.58 21.71
C TYR A 362 -3.25 8.07 22.09
N GLN A 363 -4.46 8.50 22.42
CA GLN A 363 -4.71 9.86 22.90
C GLN A 363 -3.95 10.13 24.20
N ALA A 364 -4.00 9.22 25.16
CA ALA A 364 -3.27 9.35 26.42
C ALA A 364 -1.74 9.38 26.22
N TYR A 365 -1.21 8.56 25.31
CA TYR A 365 0.19 8.61 24.88
C TYR A 365 0.55 9.98 24.31
N PHE A 366 -0.28 10.51 23.40
CA PHE A 366 -0.06 11.82 22.81
C PHE A 366 -0.06 12.92 23.88
N GLU A 367 -1.05 12.96 24.76
CA GLU A 367 -1.21 14.01 25.79
C GLU A 367 -0.02 14.04 26.75
N ARG A 368 0.43 12.87 27.25
CA ARG A 368 1.60 12.77 28.13
C ARG A 368 2.84 13.36 27.48
N ASN A 369 3.13 12.94 26.26
CA ASN A 369 4.35 13.33 25.58
C ASN A 369 4.28 14.75 24.99
N ASN A 370 3.12 15.19 24.50
CA ASN A 370 2.96 16.56 24.02
C ASN A 370 3.15 17.57 25.16
N THR A 371 2.69 17.25 26.38
CA THR A 371 2.96 18.08 27.59
C THR A 371 4.47 18.17 27.84
N ARG A 372 5.21 17.06 27.73
CA ARG A 372 6.68 17.02 27.87
C ARG A 372 7.40 17.98 26.91
N VAL A 373 6.91 18.11 25.66
CA VAL A 373 7.50 18.97 24.62
C VAL A 373 6.85 20.37 24.55
N GLY A 374 6.10 20.78 25.58
CA GLY A 374 5.53 22.14 25.67
C GLY A 374 4.20 22.35 24.96
N GLY A 375 3.47 21.28 24.59
CA GLY A 375 2.13 21.38 24.00
C GLY A 375 2.08 21.82 22.53
N ILE A 376 3.21 21.77 21.82
CA ILE A 376 3.36 22.37 20.47
C ILE A 376 2.96 21.43 19.32
N LYS A 377 2.75 20.14 19.60
CA LYS A 377 2.42 19.18 18.54
C LYS A 377 0.91 19.05 18.33
N LYS A 378 0.51 18.73 17.10
CA LYS A 378 -0.88 18.43 16.76
C LYS A 378 -1.03 16.91 16.61
N MET A 379 -2.01 16.35 17.31
CA MET A 379 -2.27 14.90 17.27
C MET A 379 -2.57 14.43 15.86
N LEU A 380 -1.92 13.34 15.48
CA LEU A 380 -2.23 12.59 14.26
C LEU A 380 -3.53 11.80 14.44
N ASP A 381 -4.08 11.30 13.34
CA ASP A 381 -5.22 10.39 13.37
C ASP A 381 -4.96 9.20 14.31
N PRO A 382 -5.82 8.92 15.32
CA PRO A 382 -5.53 7.95 16.37
C PRO A 382 -5.85 6.49 15.97
N LEU A 383 -6.36 6.23 14.76
CA LEU A 383 -6.75 4.89 14.33
C LEU A 383 -5.52 3.97 14.10
N PRO A 384 -5.65 2.65 14.30
CA PRO A 384 -4.57 1.70 14.06
C PRO A 384 -4.18 1.67 12.57
N ARG A 385 -2.90 1.47 12.30
CA ARG A 385 -2.35 1.28 10.95
C ARG A 385 -2.03 -0.18 10.66
N VAL A 386 -1.92 -0.98 11.69
CA VAL A 386 -1.68 -2.42 11.60
C VAL A 386 -2.48 -3.15 12.66
N MET A 387 -2.95 -4.35 12.32
CA MET A 387 -3.72 -5.20 13.23
C MET A 387 -3.19 -6.64 13.19
N LEU A 388 -3.22 -7.31 14.33
CA LEU A 388 -3.02 -8.77 14.45
C LEU A 388 -4.35 -9.40 14.79
N ILE A 389 -4.79 -10.36 13.99
CA ILE A 389 -6.03 -11.09 14.22
C ILE A 389 -5.69 -12.56 14.37
N ALA A 390 -5.93 -13.09 15.56
CA ALA A 390 -5.65 -14.51 15.83
C ALA A 390 -6.31 -15.41 14.78
N GLN A 391 -5.58 -16.39 14.28
CA GLN A 391 -5.93 -17.34 13.23
C GLN A 391 -6.21 -16.75 11.83
N LEU A 392 -6.19 -15.43 11.65
CA LEU A 392 -6.26 -14.80 10.33
C LEU A 392 -4.94 -14.21 9.86
N GLY A 393 -4.05 -13.81 10.79
CA GLY A 393 -2.76 -13.21 10.46
C GLY A 393 -2.67 -11.73 10.78
N MET A 394 -2.08 -10.94 9.90
CA MET A 394 -1.93 -9.50 10.07
C MET A 394 -2.66 -8.70 8.98
N VAL A 395 -3.04 -7.47 9.31
CA VAL A 395 -3.73 -6.53 8.42
C VAL A 395 -2.99 -5.21 8.42
N GLY A 396 -2.51 -4.78 7.25
CA GLY A 396 -2.08 -3.40 7.01
C GLY A 396 -3.27 -2.53 6.66
N VAL A 397 -3.29 -1.30 7.15
CA VAL A 397 -4.37 -0.32 6.95
C VAL A 397 -3.83 0.93 6.29
N GLY A 398 -4.46 1.37 5.22
CA GLY A 398 -4.03 2.57 4.48
C GLY A 398 -5.19 3.32 3.84
N LYS A 399 -4.90 4.54 3.37
CA LYS A 399 -5.83 5.35 2.58
C LYS A 399 -5.90 4.90 1.12
N THR A 400 -4.93 4.08 0.71
CA THR A 400 -4.84 3.45 -0.61
C THR A 400 -4.31 2.02 -0.43
N ALA A 401 -4.49 1.17 -1.44
CA ALA A 401 -3.93 -0.18 -1.44
C ALA A 401 -2.40 -0.18 -1.32
N ALA A 402 -1.74 0.82 -1.93
CA ALA A 402 -0.29 0.99 -1.80
C ALA A 402 0.12 1.30 -0.35
N GLU A 403 -0.57 2.22 0.32
CA GLU A 403 -0.28 2.55 1.72
C GLU A 403 -0.57 1.37 2.66
N ALA A 404 -1.68 0.65 2.45
CA ALA A 404 -2.02 -0.54 3.22
C ALA A 404 -0.95 -1.63 3.08
N SER A 405 -0.47 -1.86 1.84
CA SER A 405 0.60 -2.82 1.55
C SER A 405 1.92 -2.42 2.20
N VAL A 406 2.31 -1.14 2.11
CA VAL A 406 3.51 -0.63 2.79
C VAL A 406 3.44 -0.85 4.31
N ASN A 407 2.29 -0.56 4.93
CA ASN A 407 2.10 -0.76 6.37
C ASN A 407 2.15 -2.26 6.75
N ALA A 408 1.63 -3.15 5.89
CA ALA A 408 1.75 -4.59 6.07
C ALA A 408 3.21 -5.07 5.95
N ASP A 409 3.98 -4.56 4.97
CA ASP A 409 5.40 -4.91 4.81
C ASP A 409 6.24 -4.45 6.01
N VAL A 410 6.00 -3.23 6.50
CA VAL A 410 6.68 -2.69 7.69
C VAL A 410 6.33 -3.51 8.94
N MET A 411 5.07 -3.93 9.08
CA MET A 411 4.70 -4.82 10.17
C MET A 411 5.35 -6.21 10.06
N ALA A 412 5.46 -6.78 8.85
CA ALA A 412 6.15 -8.05 8.62
C ALA A 412 7.62 -7.95 9.03
N SER A 413 8.29 -6.84 8.70
CA SER A 413 9.67 -6.60 9.10
C SER A 413 9.82 -6.49 10.62
N TRP A 414 8.92 -5.76 11.28
CA TRP A 414 8.90 -5.66 12.74
C TRP A 414 8.71 -7.02 13.41
N MET A 415 7.77 -7.86 12.93
CA MET A 415 7.59 -9.22 13.45
C MET A 415 8.84 -10.08 13.31
N ALA A 416 9.57 -9.96 12.19
CA ALA A 416 10.83 -10.66 11.98
C ALA A 416 11.89 -10.20 12.97
N VAL A 417 12.08 -8.89 13.14
CA VAL A 417 13.04 -8.32 14.10
C VAL A 417 12.74 -8.79 15.52
N VAL A 418 11.49 -8.67 15.98
CA VAL A 418 11.10 -9.08 17.34
C VAL A 418 11.34 -10.58 17.55
N THR A 419 10.96 -11.40 16.58
CA THR A 419 11.18 -12.87 16.65
C THR A 419 12.66 -13.22 16.72
N ASP A 420 13.49 -12.55 15.92
CA ASP A 420 14.92 -12.79 15.87
C ASP A 420 15.64 -12.26 17.13
N ALA A 421 15.24 -11.09 17.61
CA ALA A 421 15.77 -10.50 18.83
C ALA A 421 15.45 -11.37 20.06
N ASP A 422 14.19 -11.79 20.22
CA ASP A 422 13.80 -12.70 21.32
C ASP A 422 14.45 -14.10 21.21
N ALA A 423 14.84 -14.53 20.02
CA ALA A 423 15.62 -15.76 19.86
C ALA A 423 17.07 -15.62 20.34
N CYS A 424 17.64 -14.43 20.29
CA CYS A 424 19.01 -14.14 20.73
C CYS A 424 19.10 -13.74 22.21
N GLY A 425 18.08 -13.05 22.72
CA GLY A 425 18.03 -12.48 24.06
C GLY A 425 16.66 -11.94 24.38
N THR A 426 16.53 -10.62 24.51
CA THR A 426 15.26 -9.94 24.80
C THR A 426 15.13 -8.72 23.91
N TYR A 427 14.09 -8.66 23.11
CA TYR A 427 13.77 -7.47 22.30
C TYR A 427 13.51 -6.28 23.22
N GLU A 428 14.26 -5.20 23.01
CA GLU A 428 14.13 -3.93 23.71
C GLU A 428 13.97 -2.78 22.71
N PRO A 429 12.74 -2.22 22.55
CA PRO A 429 12.47 -1.12 21.63
C PRO A 429 13.05 0.21 22.11
N VAL A 430 12.93 1.26 21.30
CA VAL A 430 13.11 2.63 21.78
C VAL A 430 12.08 2.95 22.86
N ASN A 431 12.44 3.83 23.81
CA ASN A 431 11.51 4.25 24.85
C ASN A 431 10.38 5.15 24.30
N GLU A 432 9.28 5.25 25.04
CA GLU A 432 8.07 5.98 24.61
C GLU A 432 8.36 7.47 24.28
N ALA A 433 9.29 8.12 24.97
CA ALA A 433 9.62 9.53 24.72
C ALA A 433 10.29 9.69 23.34
N HIS A 434 11.27 8.83 23.01
CA HIS A 434 11.91 8.83 21.70
C HIS A 434 10.99 8.34 20.58
N GLU A 435 10.10 7.38 20.88
CA GLU A 435 9.05 6.97 19.94
C GLU A 435 8.18 8.17 19.55
N PHE A 436 7.74 8.98 20.53
CA PHE A 436 6.97 10.19 20.29
C PHE A 436 7.75 11.24 19.51
N ASP A 437 9.02 11.49 19.91
CA ASP A 437 9.86 12.49 19.25
C ASP A 437 10.04 12.16 17.75
N MET A 438 10.17 10.88 17.39
CA MET A 438 10.21 10.41 15.99
C MET A 438 8.85 10.49 15.29
N GLU A 439 7.77 10.02 15.93
CA GLU A 439 6.42 10.03 15.32
C GLU A 439 5.97 11.45 14.98
N TYR A 440 6.30 12.42 15.83
CA TYR A 440 5.93 13.82 15.67
C TYR A 440 7.05 14.72 15.14
N TRP A 441 8.10 14.10 14.60
CA TRP A 441 9.18 14.83 13.95
C TRP A 441 8.77 15.31 12.55
N SER A 442 8.90 16.64 12.33
CA SER A 442 8.43 17.27 11.08
C SER A 442 9.13 16.69 9.83
N LEU A 443 10.39 16.32 9.95
CA LEU A 443 11.18 15.75 8.85
C LEU A 443 10.77 14.31 8.51
N GLU A 444 10.41 13.50 9.50
CA GLU A 444 9.85 12.17 9.28
C GLU A 444 8.43 12.24 8.69
N GLN A 445 7.59 13.13 9.22
CA GLN A 445 6.24 13.35 8.69
C GLN A 445 6.27 13.80 7.21
N ALA A 446 7.31 14.51 6.79
CA ALA A 446 7.49 14.93 5.39
C ALA A 446 7.67 13.74 4.43
N LYS A 447 8.19 12.58 4.91
CA LYS A 447 8.33 11.35 4.13
C LYS A 447 6.97 10.74 3.74
N LEU A 448 5.90 11.00 4.50
CA LEU A 448 4.56 10.49 4.22
C LEU A 448 3.88 11.20 3.04
N GLY A 449 4.50 12.22 2.47
CA GLY A 449 4.04 12.96 1.30
C GLY A 449 2.94 13.98 1.60
N LYS A 450 2.89 15.03 0.79
CA LYS A 450 1.86 16.09 0.83
C LYS A 450 0.96 16.06 -0.39
N SER A 451 0.85 14.92 -1.10
CA SER A 451 0.00 14.86 -2.27
C SER A 451 -1.48 15.05 -1.87
N THR A 452 -2.15 15.95 -2.54
CA THR A 452 -3.61 16.10 -2.39
C THR A 452 -4.27 14.79 -2.78
N ALA A 453 -5.02 14.17 -1.86
CA ALA A 453 -5.71 12.93 -2.14
C ALA A 453 -6.66 13.13 -3.33
N LYS A 454 -6.64 12.20 -4.29
CA LYS A 454 -7.58 12.21 -5.42
C LYS A 454 -9.01 12.01 -4.91
N PRO A 455 -10.04 12.47 -5.65
CA PRO A 455 -11.44 12.47 -5.18
C PRO A 455 -11.98 11.10 -4.76
N MET A 456 -11.46 10.01 -5.33
CA MET A 456 -11.88 8.64 -5.05
C MET A 456 -10.86 7.83 -4.25
N ALA A 457 -9.84 8.47 -3.66
CA ALA A 457 -8.87 7.77 -2.82
C ALA A 457 -9.57 7.04 -1.67
N GLY A 458 -9.16 5.79 -1.42
CA GLY A 458 -9.76 4.91 -0.40
C GLY A 458 -11.09 4.26 -0.80
N ARG A 459 -11.61 4.53 -2.01
CA ARG A 459 -12.83 3.92 -2.53
C ARG A 459 -12.52 2.66 -3.31
N VAL A 460 -13.21 1.58 -3.03
CA VAL A 460 -13.14 0.32 -3.77
C VAL A 460 -14.26 0.30 -4.81
N VAL A 461 -13.87 0.21 -6.08
CA VAL A 461 -14.80 0.19 -7.22
C VAL A 461 -14.75 -1.16 -7.91
N LEU A 462 -15.89 -1.83 -8.00
CA LEU A 462 -16.07 -3.08 -8.73
C LEU A 462 -16.82 -2.81 -10.03
N VAL A 463 -16.28 -3.27 -11.16
CA VAL A 463 -16.91 -3.13 -12.48
C VAL A 463 -17.09 -4.51 -13.11
N THR A 464 -18.32 -4.87 -13.50
CA THR A 464 -18.62 -6.12 -14.22
C THR A 464 -18.60 -5.92 -15.74
N GLY A 465 -18.18 -6.96 -16.49
CA GLY A 465 -17.98 -6.86 -17.94
C GLY A 465 -16.91 -5.81 -18.26
N ALA A 466 -15.82 -5.82 -17.49
CA ALA A 466 -14.81 -4.76 -17.54
C ALA A 466 -13.55 -5.13 -18.33
N GLY A 467 -13.53 -6.28 -19.01
CA GLY A 467 -12.46 -6.68 -19.93
C GLY A 467 -12.44 -5.88 -21.23
N SER A 468 -13.54 -5.18 -21.60
CA SER A 468 -13.61 -4.45 -22.85
C SER A 468 -14.63 -3.28 -22.79
N GLY A 469 -14.70 -2.48 -23.86
CA GLY A 469 -15.75 -1.49 -24.13
C GLY A 469 -15.99 -0.49 -23.00
N ILE A 470 -17.25 -0.28 -22.64
CA ILE A 470 -17.69 0.66 -21.60
C ILE A 470 -17.12 0.28 -20.24
N GLY A 471 -17.11 -1.03 -19.90
CA GLY A 471 -16.60 -1.49 -18.61
C GLY A 471 -15.13 -1.17 -18.42
N ALA A 472 -14.28 -1.48 -19.41
CA ALA A 472 -12.85 -1.19 -19.38
C ALA A 472 -12.56 0.33 -19.32
N ALA A 473 -13.29 1.14 -20.10
CA ALA A 473 -13.18 2.59 -20.04
C ALA A 473 -13.58 3.12 -18.66
N THR A 474 -14.65 2.59 -18.08
CA THR A 474 -15.14 2.95 -16.74
C THR A 474 -14.13 2.62 -15.66
N ALA A 475 -13.53 1.42 -15.68
CA ALA A 475 -12.49 1.02 -14.74
C ALA A 475 -11.29 1.99 -14.78
N ARG A 476 -10.79 2.33 -15.98
CA ARG A 476 -9.70 3.30 -16.14
C ARG A 476 -10.09 4.71 -15.67
N ALA A 477 -11.32 5.15 -15.93
CA ALA A 477 -11.80 6.46 -15.51
C ALA A 477 -11.86 6.59 -13.97
N PHE A 478 -12.34 5.57 -13.26
CA PHE A 478 -12.31 5.54 -11.79
C PHE A 478 -10.89 5.46 -11.24
N ALA A 479 -9.99 4.67 -11.85
CA ALA A 479 -8.58 4.60 -11.48
C ALA A 479 -7.89 5.97 -11.59
N ALA A 480 -8.17 6.73 -12.65
CA ALA A 480 -7.66 8.09 -12.81
C ALA A 480 -8.09 9.03 -11.67
N GLN A 481 -9.25 8.78 -11.04
CA GLN A 481 -9.72 9.49 -9.85
C GLN A 481 -9.13 8.96 -8.53
N GLY A 482 -8.29 7.93 -8.57
CA GLY A 482 -7.61 7.38 -7.40
C GLY A 482 -8.36 6.26 -6.66
N ALA A 483 -9.35 5.65 -7.30
CA ALA A 483 -10.03 4.49 -6.74
C ALA A 483 -9.20 3.21 -6.87
N GLU A 484 -9.42 2.27 -5.96
CA GLU A 484 -8.94 0.89 -6.04
C GLU A 484 -9.92 0.06 -6.89
N LEU A 485 -9.41 -0.72 -7.85
CA LEU A 485 -10.22 -1.36 -8.88
C LEU A 485 -10.29 -2.87 -8.76
N ALA A 486 -11.52 -3.40 -8.83
CA ALA A 486 -11.80 -4.81 -9.11
C ALA A 486 -12.48 -4.92 -10.49
N ILE A 487 -11.83 -5.65 -11.39
CA ILE A 487 -12.19 -5.80 -12.80
C ILE A 487 -12.69 -7.21 -13.01
N LEU A 488 -14.02 -7.35 -13.17
CA LEU A 488 -14.68 -8.62 -13.33
C LEU A 488 -15.11 -8.80 -14.79
N ASP A 489 -14.72 -9.90 -15.39
CA ASP A 489 -15.16 -10.30 -16.74
C ASP A 489 -15.24 -11.81 -16.85
N LEU A 490 -16.08 -12.31 -17.74
CA LEU A 490 -16.11 -13.73 -18.10
C LEU A 490 -14.77 -14.15 -18.71
N ASP A 491 -14.16 -13.26 -19.51
CA ASP A 491 -12.80 -13.40 -20.04
C ASP A 491 -11.77 -12.85 -19.02
N GLY A 492 -11.21 -13.76 -18.23
CA GLY A 492 -10.19 -13.42 -17.24
C GLY A 492 -8.91 -12.83 -17.84
N ALA A 493 -8.54 -13.18 -19.09
CA ALA A 493 -7.35 -12.63 -19.75
C ALA A 493 -7.59 -11.17 -20.16
N ALA A 494 -8.79 -10.84 -20.67
CA ALA A 494 -9.19 -9.47 -20.95
C ALA A 494 -9.24 -8.63 -19.68
N ALA A 495 -9.81 -9.15 -18.58
CA ALA A 495 -9.81 -8.50 -17.28
C ALA A 495 -8.38 -8.20 -16.79
N GLN A 496 -7.46 -9.18 -16.90
CA GLN A 496 -6.06 -9.02 -16.51
C GLN A 496 -5.34 -7.96 -17.36
N THR A 497 -5.62 -7.89 -18.65
CA THR A 497 -5.05 -6.87 -19.54
C THR A 497 -5.46 -5.46 -19.10
N VAL A 498 -6.74 -5.26 -18.76
CA VAL A 498 -7.24 -3.98 -18.25
C VAL A 498 -6.61 -3.66 -16.90
N ALA A 499 -6.56 -4.61 -15.97
CA ALA A 499 -5.95 -4.41 -14.66
C ALA A 499 -4.47 -4.00 -14.78
N SER A 500 -3.70 -4.69 -15.62
CA SER A 500 -2.29 -4.36 -15.86
C SER A 500 -2.09 -2.95 -16.43
N SER A 501 -3.05 -2.47 -17.27
CA SER A 501 -3.02 -1.10 -17.80
C SER A 501 -3.34 -0.02 -16.76
N ILE A 502 -3.97 -0.38 -15.64
CA ILE A 502 -4.28 0.51 -14.52
C ILE A 502 -3.14 0.54 -13.51
N GLY A 503 -2.60 -0.62 -13.17
CA GLY A 503 -1.49 -0.76 -12.25
C GLY A 503 -1.51 -2.11 -11.53
N HIS A 504 -0.39 -2.47 -10.91
CA HIS A 504 -0.18 -3.79 -10.28
C HIS A 504 -1.09 -4.07 -9.06
N LEU A 505 -1.73 -3.06 -8.51
CA LEU A 505 -2.65 -3.22 -7.37
C LEU A 505 -4.11 -3.43 -7.78
N ALA A 506 -4.46 -3.20 -9.06
CA ALA A 506 -5.79 -3.50 -9.58
C ALA A 506 -6.02 -5.01 -9.61
N LEU A 507 -7.21 -5.44 -9.15
CA LEU A 507 -7.59 -6.85 -9.05
C LEU A 507 -8.38 -7.28 -10.28
N ALA A 508 -7.89 -8.26 -11.02
CA ALA A 508 -8.62 -8.89 -12.13
C ALA A 508 -9.20 -10.24 -11.66
N LEU A 509 -10.47 -10.48 -11.97
CA LEU A 509 -11.16 -11.71 -11.59
C LEU A 509 -11.98 -12.25 -12.76
N PRO A 510 -11.77 -13.52 -13.18
CA PRO A 510 -12.70 -14.19 -14.04
C PRO A 510 -14.02 -14.38 -13.29
N CYS A 511 -15.14 -13.93 -13.86
CA CYS A 511 -16.44 -14.01 -13.19
C CYS A 511 -17.57 -14.12 -14.19
N ASP A 512 -18.32 -15.22 -14.08
CA ASP A 512 -19.63 -15.36 -14.72
C ASP A 512 -20.67 -14.74 -13.80
N VAL A 513 -21.23 -13.59 -14.19
CA VAL A 513 -22.25 -12.88 -13.41
C VAL A 513 -23.60 -13.62 -13.35
N THR A 514 -23.80 -14.64 -14.18
CA THR A 514 -25.00 -15.48 -14.16
C THR A 514 -24.88 -16.63 -13.16
N ASP A 515 -23.65 -16.98 -12.74
CA ASP A 515 -23.39 -18.00 -11.72
C ASP A 515 -23.26 -17.35 -10.33
N ALA A 516 -24.12 -17.76 -9.41
CA ALA A 516 -24.17 -17.25 -8.04
C ALA A 516 -22.89 -17.56 -7.24
N ASP A 517 -22.28 -18.73 -7.45
CA ASP A 517 -21.05 -19.12 -6.75
C ASP A 517 -19.84 -18.36 -7.30
N SER A 518 -19.74 -18.17 -8.62
CA SER A 518 -18.73 -17.34 -9.25
C SER A 518 -18.78 -15.90 -8.70
N LEU A 519 -19.98 -15.31 -8.62
CA LEU A 519 -20.19 -13.98 -8.04
C LEU A 519 -19.81 -13.93 -6.57
N ARG A 520 -20.23 -14.91 -5.76
CA ARG A 520 -19.90 -14.97 -4.34
C ARG A 520 -18.38 -15.02 -4.13
N CYS A 521 -17.68 -15.86 -4.90
CA CYS A 521 -16.23 -15.95 -4.85
C CYS A 521 -15.54 -14.64 -5.27
N ALA A 522 -16.03 -13.99 -6.33
CA ALA A 522 -15.48 -12.72 -6.81
C ALA A 522 -15.65 -11.60 -5.75
N PHE A 523 -16.84 -11.44 -5.17
CA PHE A 523 -17.04 -10.44 -4.10
C PHE A 523 -16.21 -10.74 -2.86
N ALA A 524 -16.10 -12.01 -2.45
CA ALA A 524 -15.24 -12.42 -1.34
C ALA A 524 -13.76 -12.07 -1.60
N ALA A 525 -13.26 -12.32 -2.81
CA ALA A 525 -11.90 -11.96 -3.21
C ALA A 525 -11.65 -10.44 -3.18
N VAL A 526 -12.63 -9.63 -3.61
CA VAL A 526 -12.54 -8.15 -3.55
C VAL A 526 -12.49 -7.68 -2.10
N VAL A 527 -13.37 -8.21 -1.24
CA VAL A 527 -13.37 -7.85 0.19
C VAL A 527 -12.08 -8.31 0.88
N GLN A 528 -11.59 -9.50 0.55
CA GLN A 528 -10.30 -10.00 1.06
C GLN A 528 -9.12 -9.11 0.64
N ARG A 529 -9.15 -8.61 -0.61
CA ARG A 529 -8.06 -7.80 -1.18
C ARG A 529 -8.04 -6.36 -0.67
N PHE A 530 -9.22 -5.74 -0.48
CA PHE A 530 -9.34 -4.31 -0.20
C PHE A 530 -10.09 -3.98 1.10
N GLY A 531 -10.69 -4.97 1.75
CA GLY A 531 -11.47 -4.80 2.96
C GLY A 531 -12.97 -4.54 2.74
N GLY A 532 -13.42 -4.29 1.49
CA GLY A 532 -14.82 -4.01 1.22
C GLY A 532 -15.11 -3.55 -0.20
N VAL A 533 -16.32 -2.99 -0.41
CA VAL A 533 -16.78 -2.46 -1.71
C VAL A 533 -17.57 -1.17 -1.48
N ASP A 534 -17.21 -0.09 -2.19
CA ASP A 534 -17.87 1.21 -2.02
C ASP A 534 -18.72 1.62 -3.22
N ILE A 535 -18.31 1.24 -4.43
CA ILE A 535 -18.98 1.57 -5.68
C ILE A 535 -19.04 0.31 -6.54
N VAL A 536 -20.21 0.00 -7.07
CA VAL A 536 -20.39 -1.12 -8.01
C VAL A 536 -20.98 -0.59 -9.30
N VAL A 537 -20.28 -0.83 -10.42
CA VAL A 537 -20.80 -0.57 -11.76
C VAL A 537 -21.21 -1.89 -12.38
N SER A 538 -22.51 -2.17 -12.37
CA SER A 538 -23.13 -3.35 -12.95
C SER A 538 -23.32 -3.11 -14.46
N ASN A 539 -22.33 -3.54 -15.25
CA ASN A 539 -22.23 -3.20 -16.67
C ASN A 539 -22.28 -4.42 -17.61
N ALA A 540 -21.94 -5.63 -17.15
CA ALA A 540 -22.00 -6.84 -17.97
C ALA A 540 -23.36 -6.98 -18.70
N GLY A 541 -23.36 -7.39 -19.97
CA GLY A 541 -24.60 -7.51 -20.74
C GLY A 541 -24.39 -8.11 -22.12
N VAL A 542 -25.49 -8.57 -22.73
CA VAL A 542 -25.53 -9.10 -24.09
C VAL A 542 -26.67 -8.44 -24.89
N ALA A 543 -26.47 -8.23 -26.18
CA ALA A 543 -27.47 -7.61 -27.06
C ALA A 543 -28.05 -8.67 -28.01
N LEU A 544 -28.90 -9.54 -27.49
CA LEU A 544 -29.62 -10.56 -28.27
C LEU A 544 -30.78 -9.87 -29.04
N SER A 545 -30.92 -10.21 -30.30
CA SER A 545 -31.90 -9.61 -31.22
C SER A 545 -32.74 -10.67 -31.93
N GLY A 546 -33.96 -10.30 -32.29
CA GLY A 546 -34.90 -11.12 -33.04
C GLY A 546 -36.29 -10.51 -32.98
N GLY A 547 -37.10 -10.71 -34.05
CA GLY A 547 -38.50 -10.29 -34.09
C GLY A 547 -39.34 -11.05 -33.08
N MET A 548 -40.12 -10.36 -32.26
CA MET A 548 -40.84 -10.94 -31.09
C MET A 548 -41.78 -12.12 -31.46
N LEU A 549 -42.36 -12.08 -32.67
CA LEU A 549 -43.26 -13.17 -33.09
C LEU A 549 -42.54 -14.51 -33.23
N ASN A 550 -41.29 -14.48 -33.69
CA ASN A 550 -40.51 -15.69 -33.97
C ASN A 550 -39.27 -15.81 -33.05
N LEU A 551 -39.18 -15.03 -31.99
CA LEU A 551 -38.06 -15.06 -31.06
C LEU A 551 -38.11 -16.39 -30.26
N PRO A 552 -37.05 -17.22 -30.30
CA PRO A 552 -36.97 -18.40 -29.46
C PRO A 552 -37.04 -18.07 -27.98
N ASP A 553 -37.75 -18.88 -27.18
CA ASP A 553 -37.93 -18.64 -25.75
C ASP A 553 -36.61 -18.65 -24.97
N ASP A 554 -35.65 -19.49 -25.36
CA ASP A 554 -34.33 -19.56 -24.78
C ASP A 554 -33.53 -18.27 -25.00
N VAL A 555 -33.65 -17.61 -26.15
CA VAL A 555 -33.00 -16.32 -26.42
C VAL A 555 -33.58 -15.22 -25.54
N LEU A 556 -34.87 -15.21 -25.34
CA LEU A 556 -35.53 -14.28 -24.40
C LEU A 556 -35.05 -14.51 -22.95
N ARG A 557 -35.07 -15.78 -22.52
CA ARG A 557 -34.58 -16.16 -21.16
C ARG A 557 -33.13 -15.81 -20.96
N GLN A 558 -32.26 -16.09 -21.93
CA GLN A 558 -30.84 -15.72 -21.87
C GLN A 558 -30.65 -14.20 -21.77
N SER A 559 -31.45 -13.42 -22.50
CA SER A 559 -31.40 -11.96 -22.40
C SER A 559 -31.76 -11.47 -20.98
N PHE A 560 -32.81 -12.04 -20.39
CA PHE A 560 -33.19 -11.72 -18.99
C PHE A 560 -32.16 -12.22 -18.00
N GLU A 561 -31.58 -13.40 -18.21
CA GLU A 561 -30.58 -13.95 -17.28
C GLU A 561 -29.37 -13.03 -17.14
N VAL A 562 -28.81 -12.57 -18.26
CA VAL A 562 -27.61 -11.72 -18.25
C VAL A 562 -27.98 -10.25 -17.96
N ASN A 563 -29.01 -9.68 -18.60
CA ASN A 563 -29.30 -8.24 -18.53
C ASN A 563 -30.21 -7.83 -17.35
N PHE A 564 -30.75 -8.79 -16.60
CA PHE A 564 -31.62 -8.51 -15.46
C PHE A 564 -31.26 -9.32 -14.22
N PHE A 565 -31.34 -10.66 -14.25
CA PHE A 565 -31.11 -11.49 -13.05
C PHE A 565 -29.64 -11.41 -12.57
N ALA A 566 -28.68 -11.36 -13.46
CA ALA A 566 -27.27 -11.15 -13.08
C ALA A 566 -27.08 -9.80 -12.37
N HIS A 567 -27.67 -8.72 -12.88
CA HIS A 567 -27.61 -7.40 -12.22
C HIS A 567 -28.29 -7.40 -10.85
N GLN A 568 -29.38 -8.15 -10.68
CA GLN A 568 -30.03 -8.34 -9.39
C GLN A 568 -29.09 -9.04 -8.39
N ARG A 569 -28.40 -10.12 -8.80
CA ARG A 569 -27.43 -10.82 -7.95
C ARG A 569 -26.26 -9.93 -7.57
N VAL A 570 -25.71 -9.20 -8.52
CA VAL A 570 -24.62 -8.22 -8.29
C VAL A 570 -25.05 -7.16 -7.27
N ALA A 571 -26.25 -6.58 -7.44
CA ALA A 571 -26.76 -5.56 -6.52
C ALA A 571 -26.99 -6.14 -5.11
N GLN A 572 -27.54 -7.35 -5.02
CA GLN A 572 -27.80 -8.01 -3.75
C GLN A 572 -26.51 -8.30 -2.97
N ALA A 573 -25.47 -8.81 -3.64
CA ALA A 573 -24.16 -9.04 -3.05
C ALA A 573 -23.50 -7.73 -2.59
N ALA A 574 -23.57 -6.68 -3.42
CA ALA A 574 -23.00 -5.38 -3.09
C ALA A 574 -23.69 -4.73 -1.88
N VAL A 575 -25.02 -4.70 -1.86
CA VAL A 575 -25.80 -4.11 -0.76
C VAL A 575 -25.52 -4.82 0.56
N ALA A 576 -25.42 -6.15 0.56
CA ALA A 576 -25.10 -6.91 1.76
C ALA A 576 -23.80 -6.44 2.42
N ILE A 577 -22.73 -6.25 1.61
CA ILE A 577 -21.44 -5.76 2.08
C ILE A 577 -21.53 -4.29 2.51
N MET A 578 -22.16 -3.43 1.72
CA MET A 578 -22.30 -2.00 2.03
C MET A 578 -23.06 -1.77 3.34
N LYS A 579 -24.06 -2.58 3.65
CA LYS A 579 -24.78 -2.52 4.93
C LYS A 579 -23.91 -2.94 6.11
N GLN A 580 -23.06 -3.95 5.96
CA GLN A 580 -22.10 -4.34 7.00
C GLN A 580 -21.05 -3.24 7.25
N GLN A 581 -20.58 -2.57 6.19
CA GLN A 581 -19.62 -1.46 6.28
C GLN A 581 -20.20 -0.20 6.92
N ARG A 582 -21.51 0.03 6.82
CA ARG A 582 -22.20 1.25 7.31
C ARG A 582 -21.62 2.57 6.78
N LEU A 583 -20.93 2.51 5.64
CA LEU A 583 -20.29 3.65 4.98
C LEU A 583 -21.16 4.24 3.86
N GLY A 584 -22.40 3.72 3.72
CA GLY A 584 -23.19 3.92 2.52
C GLY A 584 -22.60 3.18 1.33
N GLY A 585 -22.89 3.66 0.12
CA GLY A 585 -22.38 3.04 -1.10
C GLY A 585 -23.01 3.63 -2.35
N VAL A 586 -22.53 3.15 -3.51
CA VAL A 586 -23.07 3.57 -4.83
C VAL A 586 -23.25 2.35 -5.72
N LEU A 587 -24.49 2.13 -6.21
CA LEU A 587 -24.77 1.18 -7.28
C LEU A 587 -25.07 1.95 -8.58
N LEU A 588 -24.39 1.58 -9.66
CA LEU A 588 -24.54 2.19 -10.98
C LEU A 588 -24.85 1.09 -11.99
N PHE A 589 -25.97 1.26 -12.70
CA PHE A 589 -26.41 0.30 -13.71
C PHE A 589 -26.18 0.84 -15.11
N ASN A 590 -25.62 0.02 -15.99
CA ASN A 590 -25.57 0.30 -17.42
C ASN A 590 -26.87 -0.14 -18.08
N VAL A 591 -27.78 0.80 -18.29
CA VAL A 591 -29.03 0.56 -19.01
C VAL A 591 -28.84 0.84 -20.51
N SER A 592 -29.89 1.10 -21.25
CA SER A 592 -29.84 1.38 -22.69
C SER A 592 -31.02 2.23 -23.09
N LYS A 593 -30.89 3.00 -24.17
CA LYS A 593 -32.03 3.69 -24.80
C LYS A 593 -33.14 2.70 -25.16
N GLN A 594 -32.82 1.43 -25.43
CA GLN A 594 -33.79 0.40 -25.73
C GLN A 594 -34.78 0.12 -24.61
N ALA A 595 -34.42 0.50 -23.36
CA ALA A 595 -35.31 0.44 -22.21
C ALA A 595 -36.47 1.45 -22.28
N ILE A 596 -36.33 2.52 -23.09
CA ILE A 596 -37.26 3.66 -23.15
C ILE A 596 -37.85 3.75 -24.53
N ASN A 597 -37.04 3.67 -25.58
CA ASN A 597 -37.44 3.76 -26.98
C ASN A 597 -37.00 2.47 -27.72
N PRO A 598 -37.84 1.42 -27.73
CA PRO A 598 -37.49 0.14 -28.33
C PRO A 598 -37.34 0.25 -29.86
N GLY A 599 -36.34 -0.42 -30.42
CA GLY A 599 -36.16 -0.57 -31.83
C GLY A 599 -36.69 -1.90 -32.35
N PRO A 600 -36.98 -2.03 -33.67
CA PRO A 600 -37.34 -3.30 -34.28
C PRO A 600 -36.28 -4.37 -33.98
N ASP A 601 -36.71 -5.60 -33.75
CA ASP A 601 -35.88 -6.80 -33.51
C ASP A 601 -35.06 -6.74 -32.22
N PHE A 602 -35.29 -5.78 -31.31
CA PHE A 602 -34.61 -5.65 -30.02
C PHE A 602 -35.50 -5.99 -28.83
N GLY A 603 -36.60 -6.72 -29.03
CA GLY A 603 -37.57 -7.01 -27.97
C GLY A 603 -36.95 -7.71 -26.75
N ALA A 604 -36.13 -8.76 -26.97
CA ALA A 604 -35.45 -9.46 -25.89
C ALA A 604 -34.53 -8.53 -25.07
N TYR A 605 -33.70 -7.75 -25.75
CA TYR A 605 -32.78 -6.81 -25.13
C TYR A 605 -33.50 -5.64 -24.46
N GLY A 606 -34.44 -4.98 -25.19
CA GLY A 606 -35.14 -3.80 -24.71
C GLY A 606 -35.98 -4.08 -23.47
N THR A 607 -36.74 -5.19 -23.46
CA THR A 607 -37.57 -5.56 -22.32
C THR A 607 -36.73 -5.92 -21.07
N SER A 608 -35.62 -6.65 -21.23
CA SER A 608 -34.70 -6.94 -20.11
C SER A 608 -34.06 -5.67 -19.56
N LYS A 609 -33.67 -4.69 -20.41
CA LYS A 609 -33.11 -3.41 -19.96
C LYS A 609 -34.17 -2.47 -19.35
N ALA A 610 -35.44 -2.55 -19.79
CA ALA A 610 -36.55 -1.85 -19.13
C ALA A 610 -36.82 -2.40 -17.72
N ALA A 611 -36.79 -3.73 -17.56
CA ALA A 611 -36.86 -4.36 -16.25
C ALA A 611 -35.67 -3.95 -15.34
N LEU A 612 -34.45 -3.86 -15.87
CA LEU A 612 -33.27 -3.38 -15.15
C LEU A 612 -33.45 -1.92 -14.68
N LEU A 613 -34.03 -1.04 -15.50
CA LEU A 613 -34.32 0.35 -15.11
C LEU A 613 -35.32 0.42 -13.94
N ALA A 614 -36.33 -0.44 -13.94
CA ALA A 614 -37.28 -0.56 -12.83
C ALA A 614 -36.59 -1.10 -11.56
N LEU A 615 -35.74 -2.10 -11.70
CA LEU A 615 -34.93 -2.67 -10.61
C LEU A 615 -34.05 -1.59 -9.95
N MET A 616 -33.37 -0.77 -10.73
CA MET A 616 -32.55 0.35 -10.22
C MET A 616 -33.36 1.28 -9.31
N ARG A 617 -34.58 1.65 -9.73
CA ARG A 617 -35.45 2.51 -8.93
C ARG A 617 -35.91 1.86 -7.66
N GLN A 618 -36.18 0.54 -7.68
CA GLN A 618 -36.56 -0.23 -6.50
C GLN A 618 -35.43 -0.25 -5.47
N TYR A 619 -34.19 -0.52 -5.89
CA TYR A 619 -33.03 -0.45 -4.99
C TYR A 619 -32.78 0.96 -4.43
N ALA A 620 -33.00 2.00 -5.23
CA ALA A 620 -32.89 3.38 -4.74
C ALA A 620 -33.92 3.68 -3.63
N LEU A 621 -35.14 3.20 -3.80
CA LEU A 621 -36.22 3.35 -2.81
C LEU A 621 -35.93 2.60 -1.50
N GLU A 622 -35.50 1.35 -1.59
CA GLU A 622 -35.30 0.48 -0.44
C GLU A 622 -34.08 0.81 0.39
N HIS A 623 -32.97 1.24 -0.27
CA HIS A 623 -31.66 1.38 0.39
C HIS A 623 -31.17 2.83 0.55
N GLY A 624 -31.97 3.81 0.16
CA GLY A 624 -31.62 5.21 0.38
C GLY A 624 -31.37 5.56 1.85
N LYS A 625 -32.11 4.97 2.78
CA LYS A 625 -31.96 5.13 4.24
C LYS A 625 -30.65 4.51 4.77
N ASP A 626 -30.13 3.50 4.09
CA ASP A 626 -28.84 2.89 4.40
C ASP A 626 -27.65 3.74 3.88
N GLY A 627 -27.91 4.92 3.27
CA GLY A 627 -26.90 5.76 2.65
C GLY A 627 -26.40 5.23 1.30
N ILE A 628 -27.08 4.23 0.73
CA ILE A 628 -26.72 3.62 -0.56
C ILE A 628 -27.48 4.35 -1.67
N ARG A 629 -26.73 4.99 -2.57
CA ARG A 629 -27.26 5.69 -3.75
C ARG A 629 -27.27 4.75 -4.94
N VAL A 630 -28.35 4.75 -5.69
CA VAL A 630 -28.55 3.85 -6.82
C VAL A 630 -28.99 4.65 -8.05
N ASN A 631 -28.16 4.63 -9.11
CA ASN A 631 -28.41 5.39 -10.32
C ASN A 631 -28.10 4.55 -11.57
N ALA A 632 -28.46 5.05 -12.73
CA ALA A 632 -28.17 4.42 -14.01
C ALA A 632 -27.55 5.39 -15.01
N VAL A 633 -26.80 4.85 -15.95
CA VAL A 633 -26.37 5.55 -17.17
C VAL A 633 -27.07 4.90 -18.35
N ASN A 634 -27.72 5.73 -19.16
CA ASN A 634 -28.38 5.35 -20.38
C ASN A 634 -27.55 5.77 -21.59
N ALA A 635 -27.07 4.79 -22.37
CA ALA A 635 -26.22 5.05 -23.53
C ALA A 635 -26.86 4.58 -24.84
N ASP A 636 -26.49 5.20 -25.96
CA ASP A 636 -26.89 4.79 -27.30
C ASP A 636 -25.71 4.67 -28.25
N ARG A 637 -25.68 3.58 -29.04
CA ARG A 637 -24.72 3.33 -30.12
C ARG A 637 -23.25 3.52 -29.71
N ILE A 638 -22.80 2.77 -28.72
CA ILE A 638 -21.40 2.79 -28.30
C ILE A 638 -20.63 1.68 -29.00
N ARG A 639 -19.55 2.02 -29.69
CA ARG A 639 -18.62 1.05 -30.31
C ARG A 639 -18.01 0.18 -29.22
N SER A 640 -18.27 -1.12 -29.30
CA SER A 640 -17.90 -2.11 -28.26
C SER A 640 -18.00 -3.53 -28.83
N GLY A 641 -17.71 -4.56 -28.02
CA GLY A 641 -17.98 -5.95 -28.40
C GLY A 641 -19.44 -6.24 -28.76
N LEU A 642 -20.40 -5.49 -28.19
CA LEU A 642 -21.83 -5.60 -28.52
C LEU A 642 -22.21 -4.88 -29.81
N LEU A 643 -21.48 -3.86 -30.22
CA LEU A 643 -21.69 -3.09 -31.43
C LEU A 643 -20.32 -2.92 -32.11
N ASN A 644 -19.87 -4.01 -32.74
CA ASN A 644 -18.60 -4.07 -33.47
C ASN A 644 -18.71 -3.43 -34.86
N ASP A 645 -17.56 -3.21 -35.52
CA ASP A 645 -17.48 -2.52 -36.82
C ASP A 645 -18.31 -3.20 -37.91
N GLU A 646 -18.33 -4.54 -37.95
CA GLU A 646 -19.14 -5.29 -38.91
C GLU A 646 -20.66 -5.02 -38.73
N THR A 647 -21.10 -5.01 -37.46
CA THR A 647 -22.49 -4.69 -37.12
C THR A 647 -22.83 -3.25 -37.44
N ILE A 648 -21.92 -2.32 -37.20
CA ILE A 648 -22.09 -0.89 -37.56
C ILE A 648 -22.24 -0.75 -39.07
N ALA A 649 -21.30 -1.32 -39.84
CA ALA A 649 -21.33 -1.29 -41.30
C ALA A 649 -22.66 -1.85 -41.86
N LYS A 650 -23.08 -3.03 -41.37
CA LYS A 650 -24.34 -3.67 -41.75
C LYS A 650 -25.57 -2.77 -41.48
N ARG A 651 -25.62 -2.17 -40.28
CA ARG A 651 -26.74 -1.32 -39.86
C ARG A 651 -26.76 0.04 -40.57
N ALA A 652 -25.61 0.63 -40.83
CA ALA A 652 -25.48 1.86 -41.61
C ALA A 652 -25.97 1.64 -43.05
N LYS A 653 -25.49 0.59 -43.72
CA LYS A 653 -25.90 0.20 -45.05
C LYS A 653 -27.41 -0.06 -45.16
N ALA A 654 -28.00 -0.77 -44.21
CA ALA A 654 -29.43 -1.05 -44.18
C ALA A 654 -30.30 0.24 -44.06
N ARG A 655 -29.71 1.37 -43.64
CA ARG A 655 -30.36 2.67 -43.51
C ARG A 655 -29.95 3.67 -44.61
N GLY A 656 -29.08 3.25 -45.53
CA GLY A 656 -28.55 4.14 -46.58
C GLY A 656 -27.64 5.25 -46.02
N LEU A 657 -27.01 5.04 -44.90
CA LEU A 657 -26.13 5.99 -44.24
C LEU A 657 -24.66 5.56 -44.31
N SER A 658 -23.75 6.52 -44.19
CA SER A 658 -22.36 6.22 -43.86
C SER A 658 -22.25 5.69 -42.40
N GLU A 659 -21.17 4.99 -42.06
CA GLU A 659 -20.94 4.59 -40.67
C GLU A 659 -20.84 5.80 -39.71
N ALA A 660 -20.19 6.86 -40.14
CA ALA A 660 -20.08 8.11 -39.40
C ALA A 660 -21.45 8.75 -39.13
N ASP A 661 -22.31 8.82 -40.16
CA ASP A 661 -23.68 9.38 -40.03
C ASP A 661 -24.56 8.46 -39.16
N TYR A 662 -24.37 7.15 -39.25
CA TYR A 662 -25.07 6.20 -38.39
C TYR A 662 -24.68 6.36 -36.92
N MET A 663 -23.39 6.46 -36.61
CA MET A 663 -22.90 6.63 -35.26
C MET A 663 -23.14 8.06 -34.72
N GLY A 664 -23.01 9.09 -35.55
CA GLY A 664 -23.25 10.49 -35.24
C GLY A 664 -24.72 10.91 -35.37
N GLY A 665 -25.67 9.99 -35.58
CA GLY A 665 -27.10 10.31 -35.75
C GLY A 665 -27.80 10.79 -34.49
N ASN A 666 -27.31 11.87 -33.89
CA ASN A 666 -27.81 12.54 -32.70
C ASN A 666 -27.74 14.07 -32.89
N LEU A 667 -28.21 14.86 -31.92
CA LEU A 667 -28.27 16.35 -32.05
C LEU A 667 -26.89 16.99 -32.12
N LEU A 668 -25.86 16.37 -31.50
CA LEU A 668 -24.49 16.88 -31.55
C LEU A 668 -23.77 16.54 -32.86
N GLY A 669 -24.32 15.61 -33.68
CA GLY A 669 -23.69 15.15 -34.90
C GLY A 669 -22.37 14.43 -34.70
N LYS A 670 -22.16 13.83 -33.51
CA LYS A 670 -20.90 13.19 -33.11
C LYS A 670 -21.12 11.76 -32.56
N GLU A 671 -20.18 10.88 -32.82
CA GLU A 671 -20.14 9.57 -32.18
C GLU A 671 -19.96 9.71 -30.65
N VAL A 672 -20.74 8.96 -29.88
CA VAL A 672 -20.59 8.82 -28.42
C VAL A 672 -19.66 7.66 -28.15
N THR A 673 -18.64 7.90 -27.35
CA THR A 673 -17.59 6.92 -27.05
C THR A 673 -17.80 6.21 -25.70
N ALA A 674 -17.11 5.10 -25.49
CA ALA A 674 -17.07 4.44 -24.20
C ALA A 674 -16.53 5.34 -23.07
N GLN A 675 -15.63 6.27 -23.40
CA GLN A 675 -15.08 7.26 -22.47
C GLN A 675 -16.13 8.28 -22.00
N ASP A 676 -17.04 8.70 -22.88
CA ASP A 676 -18.14 9.63 -22.52
C ASP A 676 -19.08 8.95 -21.50
N VAL A 677 -19.39 7.67 -21.73
CA VAL A 677 -20.20 6.86 -20.81
C VAL A 677 -19.49 6.64 -19.48
N ALA A 678 -18.19 6.32 -19.52
CA ALA A 678 -17.36 6.15 -18.33
C ALA A 678 -17.31 7.41 -17.47
N GLN A 679 -17.19 8.59 -18.10
CA GLN A 679 -17.21 9.87 -17.39
C GLN A 679 -18.56 10.11 -16.69
N ALA A 680 -19.67 9.73 -17.31
CA ALA A 680 -20.99 9.82 -16.68
C ALA A 680 -21.12 8.92 -15.44
N PHE A 681 -20.55 7.71 -15.46
CA PHE A 681 -20.47 6.87 -14.28
C PHE A 681 -19.68 7.52 -13.15
N VAL A 682 -18.50 8.08 -13.45
CA VAL A 682 -17.66 8.80 -12.46
C VAL A 682 -18.44 9.98 -11.87
N VAL A 683 -19.04 10.82 -12.70
CA VAL A 683 -19.85 11.97 -12.23
C VAL A 683 -21.01 11.52 -11.38
N SER A 684 -21.77 10.48 -11.80
CA SER A 684 -22.88 9.92 -11.03
C SER A 684 -22.43 9.43 -9.64
N ALA A 685 -21.26 8.82 -9.55
CA ALA A 685 -20.70 8.39 -8.28
C ALA A 685 -20.35 9.57 -7.35
N GLN A 686 -19.97 10.71 -7.91
CA GLN A 686 -19.56 11.92 -7.17
C GLN A 686 -20.72 12.80 -6.70
N LEU A 687 -21.93 12.61 -7.20
CA LEU A 687 -23.11 13.43 -6.83
C LEU A 687 -23.74 12.94 -5.52
N PRO A 688 -23.46 13.56 -4.34
CA PRO A 688 -23.78 12.97 -3.03
C PRO A 688 -25.27 12.98 -2.68
N LYS A 689 -26.09 13.76 -3.39
CA LYS A 689 -27.54 13.89 -3.13
C LYS A 689 -28.40 13.39 -4.29
N THR A 690 -27.84 12.50 -5.13
CA THR A 690 -28.51 11.97 -6.31
C THR A 690 -28.70 10.45 -6.19
N THR A 691 -29.96 10.00 -6.19
CA THR A 691 -30.35 8.59 -6.21
C THR A 691 -31.64 8.43 -7.04
N GLY A 692 -31.85 7.27 -7.63
CA GLY A 692 -32.98 7.00 -8.53
C GLY A 692 -32.91 7.72 -9.89
N ASN A 693 -31.76 8.31 -10.21
CA ASN A 693 -31.55 9.12 -11.41
C ASN A 693 -30.98 8.30 -12.57
N VAL A 694 -31.22 8.79 -13.78
CA VAL A 694 -30.67 8.25 -15.03
C VAL A 694 -29.95 9.37 -15.77
N ILE A 695 -28.64 9.22 -15.94
CA ILE A 695 -27.84 10.11 -16.79
C ILE A 695 -27.85 9.54 -18.21
N THR A 696 -28.36 10.33 -19.18
CA THR A 696 -28.38 9.92 -20.59
C THR A 696 -27.14 10.45 -21.31
N VAL A 697 -26.40 9.54 -21.99
CA VAL A 697 -25.20 9.83 -22.79
C VAL A 697 -25.44 9.28 -24.20
N ASP A 698 -26.07 10.09 -25.07
CA ASP A 698 -26.48 9.69 -26.40
C ASP A 698 -26.34 10.79 -27.47
N GLY A 699 -25.66 11.90 -27.11
CA GLY A 699 -25.49 13.05 -27.98
C GLY A 699 -26.79 13.82 -28.29
N GLY A 700 -27.88 13.54 -27.55
CA GLY A 700 -29.19 14.13 -27.74
C GLY A 700 -30.05 13.34 -28.73
N ASN A 701 -30.40 12.10 -28.41
CA ASN A 701 -31.35 11.31 -29.17
C ASN A 701 -32.77 11.65 -28.71
N VAL A 702 -33.49 12.51 -29.45
CA VAL A 702 -34.83 13.01 -29.08
C VAL A 702 -35.85 11.88 -28.87
N ALA A 703 -35.75 10.79 -29.64
CA ALA A 703 -36.64 9.64 -29.50
C ALA A 703 -36.43 8.84 -28.20
N ALA A 704 -35.28 9.00 -27.54
CA ALA A 704 -34.93 8.31 -26.30
C ALA A 704 -34.94 9.23 -25.06
N MET A 705 -35.40 10.46 -25.17
CA MET A 705 -35.51 11.38 -24.04
C MET A 705 -36.51 10.87 -23.00
N LEU A 706 -36.06 10.82 -21.76
CA LEU A 706 -36.93 10.60 -20.60
C LEU A 706 -37.79 11.83 -20.40
N ARG A 707 -39.12 11.70 -20.47
CA ARG A 707 -40.08 12.78 -20.24
C ARG A 707 -40.78 12.58 -18.90
#